data_84e9c2ba034c0c5a20e3f0598d38a22b
#
_entry.id   84e9c2ba034c0c5a20e3f0598d38a22b
#
_cell.length_a   1.000
_cell.length_b   1.000
_cell.length_c   1.000
_cell.angle_alpha   90.00
_cell.angle_beta   90.00
_cell.angle_gamma   90.00
#
_symmetry.space_group_name_H-M   'P 1'
#
loop_
_entity.id
_entity.type
_entity.pdbx_description
1 polymer ?
#
loop_
_entity_poly.entity_id
_entity_poly.type
_entity_poly.pdbx_seq_one_letter_code
_entity_poly.pdbx_strand_id
1 'polypeptide(L)'
;MKRITFFAALIVVSALLITAQQPFPVISTISPATIAGRTVQRDASGKLLPWPMPEDTGYSYNSHLLTQWNILWDQFNRQRYYDFFCCFDFDRTTFEMQPDYHWANSTGYLRAMMQGFIERLYPYTGDPNTIVFLQDLIDYELENGLTPEGYAWPRVPYPSANPGDFRYSGWSVHGEDYVEPHVVGEDGYGYLRFYEMTGNAKYLAAAIRCADALAKNYRPGDADRSPWPVRCYARDGKLDGPGMGPYSANVVEPIMLFDELIRLQEGSTSEYQEIRQGVWDWLQQYPMKNNVWVGYFEDVTPSMGNMNQVIPLEYARYVLLHPDKDPEWREHARQLIDWVKTTPKWPKYVVYGATITNEQGNGKSYCCNQPNECCDSHTSRLAAVEALYFAKTGDAAYKEQAFRSFNWVTYFQGMPENAHTPFGNQWWFTDEFSDGPRRLMDGLWAVPEWAPADESHLVGSSSVVTKISYARGSVTYSTFDPSSVDVLRINFHPDSVSAGGHSLSQRADLAEEGYVLDEVNNILRVRHDQSREITIQVDPNSAAKQTMAEPVPSIVNFDNPHVGARVLLRGQYPSGEIDWGEKDWMVYPPHNLMSSFSLGTATSEATAAELRFLTPRSLIRLDVYNPTDKEVVLTLRAPEMREVVFHLKPGGLQRIRTGWKVRASKVAFESSDLGSLRFDNLAYSSYLWTKLNGSEL
;
A
#
# COMPACT_ATOMS: atom_id res chain seq x y z
N MET A 1 48.31 66.73 -32.95
CA MET A 1 47.28 66.48 -31.95
C MET A 1 46.47 65.23 -32.40
N LYS A 2 46.80 64.08 -31.88
CA LYS A 2 46.10 62.80 -32.19
C LYS A 2 45.18 62.53 -31.05
N ARG A 3 43.87 62.41 -31.31
CA ARG A 3 42.84 61.94 -30.35
C ARG A 3 42.89 60.41 -30.30
N ILE A 4 43.13 59.86 -29.15
CA ILE A 4 43.01 58.43 -28.82
C ILE A 4 41.58 58.22 -28.30
N THR A 5 40.83 57.42 -29.04
CA THR A 5 39.48 56.98 -28.63
C THR A 5 39.62 55.66 -27.87
N PHE A 6 39.24 55.66 -26.60
CA PHE A 6 39.13 54.44 -25.76
C PHE A 6 37.81 53.76 -26.06
N PHE A 7 37.86 52.52 -26.53
CA PHE A 7 36.70 51.62 -26.55
C PHE A 7 36.64 50.88 -25.21
N ALA A 8 35.61 51.18 -24.43
CA ALA A 8 35.29 50.41 -23.24
C ALA A 8 34.46 49.22 -23.68
N ALA A 9 35.01 48.02 -23.59
CA ALA A 9 34.25 46.77 -23.76
C ALA A 9 33.43 46.50 -22.51
N LEU A 10 32.12 46.56 -22.64
CA LEU A 10 31.17 46.20 -21.61
C LEU A 10 31.03 44.66 -21.61
N ILE A 11 31.67 44.00 -20.67
CA ILE A 11 31.48 42.57 -20.41
C ILE A 11 30.18 42.45 -19.63
N VAL A 12 29.11 42.04 -20.28
CA VAL A 12 27.88 41.61 -19.64
C VAL A 12 28.11 40.23 -19.05
N VAL A 13 28.42 40.15 -17.78
CA VAL A 13 28.38 38.90 -17.02
C VAL A 13 26.91 38.60 -16.79
N SER A 14 26.37 37.68 -17.59
CA SER A 14 25.07 37.07 -17.31
C SER A 14 25.25 36.17 -16.08
N ALA A 15 24.94 36.72 -14.93
CA ALA A 15 24.76 35.89 -13.73
C ALA A 15 23.53 35.02 -13.97
N LEU A 16 23.75 33.75 -14.23
CA LEU A 16 22.75 32.73 -14.06
C LEU A 16 22.33 32.78 -12.59
N LEU A 17 21.22 33.46 -12.32
CA LEU A 17 20.48 33.27 -11.09
C LEU A 17 20.02 31.81 -11.09
N ILE A 18 20.84 30.95 -10.48
CA ILE A 18 20.33 29.70 -9.92
C ILE A 18 19.34 30.17 -8.86
N THR A 19 18.08 30.20 -9.21
CA THR A 19 17.01 30.31 -8.21
C THR A 19 17.18 29.12 -7.30
N ALA A 20 17.83 29.32 -6.16
CA ALA A 20 17.78 28.38 -5.07
C ALA A 20 16.29 28.06 -4.88
N GLN A 21 15.93 26.85 -5.17
CA GLN A 21 14.58 26.34 -4.96
C GLN A 21 14.25 26.69 -3.50
N GLN A 22 13.22 27.52 -3.30
CA GLN A 22 12.80 27.85 -1.94
C GLN A 22 12.53 26.52 -1.26
N PRO A 23 13.17 26.23 -0.11
CA PRO A 23 12.84 25.04 0.64
C PRO A 23 11.33 25.04 0.82
N PHE A 24 10.69 23.91 0.58
CA PHE A 24 9.26 23.76 0.84
C PHE A 24 8.95 24.43 2.19
N PRO A 25 7.89 25.21 2.29
CA PRO A 25 7.59 25.88 3.54
C PRO A 25 7.58 24.81 4.62
N VAL A 26 8.57 24.87 5.49
CA VAL A 26 8.54 24.09 6.73
C VAL A 26 7.37 24.67 7.48
N ILE A 27 6.24 24.02 7.39
CA ILE A 27 5.10 24.38 8.20
C ILE A 27 5.54 24.03 9.62
N SER A 28 6.20 24.99 10.26
CA SER A 28 6.54 24.86 11.65
C SER A 28 5.24 25.03 12.38
N THR A 29 4.77 24.06 13.11
CA THR A 29 4.04 24.51 14.28
C THR A 29 3.36 23.37 15.02
N ILE A 30 3.08 23.55 16.18
CA ILE A 30 2.35 22.79 17.20
C ILE A 30 2.14 21.34 16.77
N SER A 31 3.21 20.61 16.92
CA SER A 31 3.20 19.17 16.77
C SER A 31 2.28 18.58 17.82
N PRO A 32 1.25 17.87 17.46
CA PRO A 32 0.43 17.19 18.44
C PRO A 32 1.29 16.24 19.29
N ALA A 33 0.89 16.07 20.54
CA ALA A 33 1.52 15.06 21.41
C ALA A 33 1.16 13.65 20.93
N THR A 34 0.04 13.49 20.26
CA THR A 34 -0.49 12.23 19.76
C THR A 34 -1.01 12.36 18.33
N ILE A 35 -0.90 11.29 17.55
CA ILE A 35 -1.55 11.08 16.26
C ILE A 35 -2.38 9.81 16.41
N ALA A 36 -3.65 9.84 16.02
CA ALA A 36 -4.53 8.69 16.16
C ALA A 36 -4.48 8.06 17.57
N GLY A 37 -4.38 8.89 18.62
CA GLY A 37 -4.27 8.45 20.01
C GLY A 37 -2.89 7.89 20.41
N ARG A 38 -1.92 7.79 19.49
CA ARG A 38 -0.58 7.23 19.72
C ARG A 38 0.42 8.33 19.97
N THR A 39 1.30 8.14 20.95
CA THR A 39 2.35 9.12 21.28
C THR A 39 3.29 9.33 20.11
N VAL A 40 3.47 10.58 19.70
CA VAL A 40 4.35 10.96 18.59
C VAL A 40 5.81 10.73 18.95
N GLN A 41 6.50 9.97 18.10
CA GLN A 41 7.94 9.71 18.20
C GLN A 41 8.71 10.68 17.30
N ARG A 42 9.82 11.25 17.82
CA ARG A 42 10.65 12.21 17.10
C ARG A 42 12.13 11.96 17.33
N ASP A 43 12.94 12.27 16.32
CA ASP A 43 14.38 12.34 16.50
C ASP A 43 14.81 13.63 17.24
N ALA A 44 16.11 13.76 17.47
CA ALA A 44 16.69 14.92 18.16
C ALA A 44 16.49 16.26 17.39
N SER A 45 16.22 16.20 16.08
CA SER A 45 15.91 17.36 15.24
C SER A 45 14.42 17.71 15.21
N GLY A 46 13.58 16.90 15.87
CA GLY A 46 12.13 17.06 15.87
C GLY A 46 11.42 16.41 14.67
N LYS A 47 12.14 15.65 13.84
CA LYS A 47 11.58 14.93 12.71
C LYS A 47 10.68 13.79 13.18
N LEU A 48 9.51 13.65 12.57
CA LEU A 48 8.60 12.55 12.87
C LEU A 48 9.22 11.21 12.46
N LEU A 49 9.21 10.29 13.40
CA LEU A 49 9.67 8.90 13.20
C LEU A 49 8.47 7.96 13.01
N PRO A 50 8.66 6.82 12.36
CA PRO A 50 7.57 5.88 12.12
C PRO A 50 7.09 5.21 13.43
N TRP A 51 5.87 4.77 13.43
CA TRP A 51 5.26 4.00 14.50
C TRP A 51 5.10 2.53 14.04
N PRO A 52 5.27 1.48 14.88
CA PRO A 52 5.56 1.57 16.33
C PRO A 52 7.06 1.56 16.69
N MET A 53 7.95 1.32 15.72
CA MET A 53 9.40 1.15 15.96
C MET A 53 10.17 2.29 15.29
N PRO A 54 10.40 3.39 15.99
CA PRO A 54 11.01 4.60 15.43
C PRO A 54 12.45 4.39 14.91
N GLU A 55 13.16 3.41 15.44
CA GLU A 55 14.52 3.03 15.02
C GLU A 55 14.57 2.03 13.86
N ASP A 56 13.43 1.45 13.47
CA ASP A 56 13.33 0.45 12.41
C ASP A 56 12.18 0.79 11.46
N THR A 57 12.49 1.61 10.45
CA THR A 57 11.53 2.03 9.43
C THR A 57 10.97 0.85 8.65
N GLY A 58 11.83 -0.11 8.29
CA GLY A 58 11.40 -1.27 7.50
C GLY A 58 10.38 -2.11 8.27
N TYR A 59 10.63 -2.32 9.54
CA TYR A 59 9.66 -2.99 10.40
C TYR A 59 8.34 -2.22 10.48
N SER A 60 8.40 -0.92 10.75
CA SER A 60 7.20 -0.12 10.97
C SER A 60 6.30 -0.09 9.72
N TYR A 61 6.90 0.05 8.53
CA TYR A 61 6.17 0.03 7.27
C TYR A 61 5.60 -1.37 6.96
N ASN A 62 6.40 -2.41 7.15
CA ASN A 62 5.95 -3.79 6.99
C ASN A 62 4.82 -4.14 7.96
N SER A 63 4.96 -3.74 9.23
CA SER A 63 3.93 -3.93 10.24
C SER A 63 2.62 -3.25 9.87
N HIS A 64 2.69 -2.02 9.35
CA HIS A 64 1.51 -1.31 8.85
C HIS A 64 0.83 -2.09 7.71
N LEU A 65 1.57 -2.46 6.67
CA LEU A 65 1.04 -3.19 5.52
C LEU A 65 0.40 -4.52 5.91
N LEU A 66 1.11 -5.32 6.72
CA LEU A 66 0.61 -6.65 7.10
C LEU A 66 -0.56 -6.57 8.07
N THR A 67 -0.61 -5.57 8.96
CA THR A 67 -1.76 -5.38 9.85
C THR A 67 -3.00 -5.04 9.05
N GLN A 68 -2.92 -4.14 8.06
CA GLN A 68 -4.04 -3.81 7.20
C GLN A 68 -4.54 -5.03 6.42
N TRP A 69 -3.63 -5.79 5.82
CA TRP A 69 -3.99 -7.02 5.11
C TRP A 69 -4.62 -8.07 6.02
N ASN A 70 -4.04 -8.31 7.20
CA ASN A 70 -4.55 -9.31 8.13
C ASN A 70 -5.96 -8.96 8.62
N ILE A 71 -6.24 -7.68 8.86
CA ILE A 71 -7.59 -7.23 9.20
C ILE A 71 -8.56 -7.57 8.07
N LEU A 72 -8.23 -7.27 6.83
CA LEU A 72 -9.09 -7.64 5.70
C LEU A 72 -9.33 -9.14 5.63
N TRP A 73 -8.26 -9.93 5.73
CA TRP A 73 -8.35 -11.38 5.59
C TRP A 73 -9.08 -12.05 6.75
N ASP A 74 -8.76 -11.68 7.99
CA ASP A 74 -9.26 -12.35 9.18
C ASP A 74 -10.65 -11.84 9.61
N GLN A 75 -10.92 -10.54 9.39
CA GLN A 75 -12.10 -9.88 9.93
C GLN A 75 -13.24 -9.84 8.93
N PHE A 76 -12.94 -9.56 7.69
CA PHE A 76 -13.95 -9.52 6.65
C PHE A 76 -14.10 -10.91 6.08
N ASN A 77 -14.97 -11.66 6.70
CA ASN A 77 -15.39 -12.94 6.20
C ASN A 77 -15.79 -12.79 4.74
N ARG A 78 -15.24 -13.62 3.86
CA ARG A 78 -15.46 -13.64 2.41
C ARG A 78 -16.92 -13.95 2.09
N GLN A 79 -17.79 -13.05 2.44
CA GLN A 79 -19.20 -13.12 2.18
C GLN A 79 -19.61 -11.89 1.36
N ARG A 80 -20.73 -12.01 0.74
CA ARG A 80 -21.44 -11.15 -0.20
C ARG A 80 -21.44 -9.61 0.00
N TYR A 81 -20.65 -9.01 0.86
CA TYR A 81 -20.70 -7.57 1.12
C TYR A 81 -19.37 -6.86 0.85
N TYR A 82 -18.37 -7.54 0.34
CA TYR A 82 -17.02 -7.00 0.14
C TYR A 82 -16.97 -5.87 -0.87
N ASP A 83 -17.79 -5.94 -1.91
CA ASP A 83 -17.82 -4.92 -2.95
C ASP A 83 -18.36 -3.57 -2.47
N PHE A 84 -18.90 -3.55 -1.27
CA PHE A 84 -19.54 -2.37 -0.67
C PHE A 84 -18.71 -1.76 0.45
N PHE A 85 -17.46 -2.11 0.56
CA PHE A 85 -16.63 -1.72 1.70
C PHE A 85 -16.22 -0.26 1.75
N CYS A 86 -16.27 0.48 0.66
CA CYS A 86 -16.00 1.89 0.76
C CYS A 86 -17.13 2.60 1.51
N CYS A 87 -16.78 3.23 2.62
CA CYS A 87 -17.64 4.17 3.33
C CYS A 87 -18.91 3.57 3.97
N PHE A 88 -18.86 2.31 4.37
CA PHE A 88 -19.88 1.71 5.22
C PHE A 88 -19.46 1.73 6.68
N ASP A 89 -20.46 1.84 7.55
CA ASP A 89 -20.25 1.69 8.97
C ASP A 89 -20.09 0.23 9.36
N PHE A 90 -19.17 -0.04 10.26
CA PHE A 90 -18.95 -1.35 10.86
C PHE A 90 -19.08 -1.27 12.37
N ASP A 91 -19.68 -2.27 12.96
CA ASP A 91 -19.57 -2.46 14.40
C ASP A 91 -18.13 -2.79 14.77
N ARG A 92 -17.56 -2.04 15.69
CA ARG A 92 -16.14 -2.18 16.11
C ARG A 92 -15.82 -3.49 16.81
N THR A 93 -16.83 -4.20 17.28
CA THR A 93 -16.68 -5.43 18.05
C THR A 93 -16.90 -6.66 17.19
N THR A 94 -17.94 -6.61 16.34
CA THR A 94 -18.31 -7.76 15.52
C THR A 94 -17.77 -7.69 14.11
N PHE A 95 -17.33 -6.52 13.65
CA PHE A 95 -16.97 -6.21 12.27
C PHE A 95 -18.11 -6.48 11.27
N GLU A 96 -19.33 -6.54 11.77
CA GLU A 96 -20.50 -6.65 10.93
C GLU A 96 -20.83 -5.31 10.30
N MET A 97 -21.08 -5.33 9.00
CA MET A 97 -21.57 -4.15 8.29
C MET A 97 -22.92 -3.72 8.86
N GLN A 98 -23.05 -2.42 9.08
CA GLN A 98 -24.32 -1.82 9.44
C GLN A 98 -25.09 -1.44 8.18
N PRO A 99 -26.42 -1.63 8.17
CA PRO A 99 -27.26 -1.24 7.05
C PRO A 99 -27.37 0.29 6.88
N ASP A 100 -27.08 1.04 7.92
CA ASP A 100 -27.04 2.50 7.88
C ASP A 100 -25.71 2.97 7.29
N TYR A 101 -25.80 3.82 6.34
CA TYR A 101 -24.76 4.09 5.42
C TYR A 101 -24.52 5.60 5.27
N HIS A 102 -23.27 6.01 5.11
CA HIS A 102 -22.89 7.41 5.06
C HIS A 102 -22.46 7.89 3.67
N TRP A 103 -21.91 7.04 2.83
CA TRP A 103 -21.40 7.47 1.54
C TRP A 103 -21.57 6.42 0.44
N ALA A 104 -21.83 6.87 -0.77
CA ALA A 104 -22.28 6.04 -1.87
C ALA A 104 -21.21 5.62 -2.89
N ASN A 105 -19.98 5.50 -2.49
CA ASN A 105 -18.92 5.13 -3.43
C ASN A 105 -18.30 3.78 -3.07
N SER A 106 -19.09 2.74 -3.21
CA SER A 106 -18.81 1.47 -2.56
C SER A 106 -17.77 0.58 -3.25
N THR A 107 -17.54 0.74 -4.55
CA THR A 107 -16.60 -0.15 -5.26
C THR A 107 -15.16 0.38 -5.32
N GLY A 108 -14.87 1.53 -4.75
CA GLY A 108 -13.54 2.13 -4.69
C GLY A 108 -12.47 1.18 -4.13
N TYR A 109 -12.86 0.34 -3.20
CA TYR A 109 -11.99 -0.65 -2.60
C TYR A 109 -11.52 -1.73 -3.54
N LEU A 110 -12.46 -2.37 -4.24
CA LEU A 110 -12.12 -3.47 -5.14
C LEU A 110 -11.12 -3.00 -6.19
N ARG A 111 -11.32 -1.80 -6.73
CA ARG A 111 -10.41 -1.18 -7.72
C ARG A 111 -9.00 -1.00 -7.17
N ALA A 112 -8.89 -0.37 -6.00
CA ALA A 112 -7.61 -0.15 -5.35
C ALA A 112 -6.93 -1.47 -4.96
N MET A 113 -7.70 -2.46 -4.47
CA MET A 113 -7.19 -3.79 -4.15
C MET A 113 -6.74 -4.55 -5.40
N MET A 114 -7.47 -4.52 -6.51
CA MET A 114 -7.03 -5.19 -7.74
C MET A 114 -5.63 -4.73 -8.15
N GLN A 115 -5.41 -3.42 -8.22
CA GLN A 115 -4.10 -2.89 -8.56
C GLN A 115 -3.07 -3.15 -7.44
N GLY A 116 -3.41 -2.79 -6.21
CA GLY A 116 -2.49 -2.88 -5.07
C GLY A 116 -2.09 -4.31 -4.73
N PHE A 117 -3.02 -5.24 -4.77
CA PHE A 117 -2.75 -6.62 -4.36
C PHE A 117 -2.06 -7.43 -5.45
N ILE A 118 -2.48 -7.27 -6.71
CA ILE A 118 -1.86 -7.99 -7.84
C ILE A 118 -0.43 -7.48 -8.07
N GLU A 119 -0.29 -6.16 -8.18
CA GLU A 119 0.99 -5.56 -8.57
C GLU A 119 1.98 -5.41 -7.41
N ARG A 120 1.52 -5.42 -6.17
CA ARG A 120 2.35 -5.08 -5.01
C ARG A 120 2.27 -6.08 -3.86
N LEU A 121 1.09 -6.29 -3.26
CA LEU A 121 0.98 -7.04 -2.01
C LEU A 121 1.30 -8.52 -2.18
N TYR A 122 0.77 -9.15 -3.23
CA TYR A 122 1.07 -10.55 -3.53
C TYR A 122 2.56 -10.77 -3.81
N PRO A 123 3.21 -10.03 -4.71
CA PRO A 123 4.66 -10.16 -4.89
C PRO A 123 5.45 -9.92 -3.62
N TYR A 124 5.04 -8.95 -2.81
CA TYR A 124 5.72 -8.59 -1.56
C TYR A 124 5.61 -9.68 -0.50
N THR A 125 4.43 -10.27 -0.31
CA THR A 125 4.16 -11.26 0.74
C THR A 125 4.35 -12.70 0.29
N GLY A 126 4.08 -12.99 -0.97
CA GLY A 126 3.93 -14.37 -1.46
C GLY A 126 2.68 -15.09 -0.92
N ASP A 127 1.74 -14.34 -0.28
CA ASP A 127 0.54 -14.92 0.30
C ASP A 127 -0.54 -15.17 -0.76
N PRO A 128 -0.84 -16.43 -1.12
CA PRO A 128 -1.84 -16.74 -2.13
C PRO A 128 -3.27 -16.32 -1.72
N ASN A 129 -3.52 -16.09 -0.44
CA ASN A 129 -4.82 -15.66 0.04
C ASN A 129 -5.21 -14.28 -0.51
N THR A 130 -4.23 -13.42 -0.83
CA THR A 130 -4.49 -12.14 -1.49
C THR A 130 -5.20 -12.32 -2.84
N ILE A 131 -4.81 -13.35 -3.59
CA ILE A 131 -5.39 -13.65 -4.90
C ILE A 131 -6.75 -14.34 -4.77
N VAL A 132 -6.90 -15.25 -3.80
CA VAL A 132 -8.19 -15.88 -3.49
C VAL A 132 -9.22 -14.83 -3.07
N PHE A 133 -8.81 -13.90 -2.21
CA PHE A 133 -9.66 -12.81 -1.74
C PHE A 133 -10.15 -11.93 -2.89
N LEU A 134 -9.24 -11.53 -3.79
CA LEU A 134 -9.59 -10.75 -4.97
C LEU A 134 -10.51 -11.52 -5.93
N GLN A 135 -10.24 -12.81 -6.13
CA GLN A 135 -11.07 -13.62 -7.02
C GLN A 135 -12.53 -13.66 -6.57
N ASP A 136 -12.75 -13.87 -5.26
CA ASP A 136 -14.10 -13.90 -4.70
C ASP A 136 -14.83 -12.58 -4.93
N LEU A 137 -14.15 -11.43 -4.76
CA LEU A 137 -14.72 -10.10 -4.98
C LEU A 137 -15.03 -9.82 -6.45
N ILE A 138 -14.04 -10.05 -7.32
CA ILE A 138 -14.18 -9.80 -8.76
C ILE A 138 -15.29 -10.67 -9.36
N ASP A 139 -15.33 -11.94 -8.97
CA ASP A 139 -16.35 -12.87 -9.46
C ASP A 139 -17.75 -12.43 -9.02
N TYR A 140 -17.90 -11.98 -7.77
CA TYR A 140 -19.16 -11.46 -7.28
C TYR A 140 -19.61 -10.19 -8.04
N GLU A 141 -18.70 -9.25 -8.30
CA GLU A 141 -19.00 -8.06 -9.08
C GLU A 141 -19.40 -8.40 -10.52
N LEU A 142 -18.65 -9.27 -11.19
CA LEU A 142 -18.95 -9.70 -12.55
C LEU A 142 -20.29 -10.43 -12.67
N GLU A 143 -20.74 -11.08 -11.62
CA GLU A 143 -22.04 -11.77 -11.58
C GLU A 143 -23.19 -10.82 -11.25
N ASN A 144 -22.98 -9.88 -10.31
CA ASN A 144 -24.06 -9.11 -9.67
C ASN A 144 -23.96 -7.60 -9.91
N GLY A 145 -22.81 -7.07 -10.32
CA GLY A 145 -22.50 -5.64 -10.33
C GLY A 145 -22.54 -4.96 -11.68
N LEU A 146 -22.91 -5.66 -12.76
CA LEU A 146 -22.81 -5.11 -14.12
C LEU A 146 -24.13 -4.51 -14.62
N THR A 147 -24.01 -3.44 -15.40
CA THR A 147 -25.15 -2.82 -16.11
C THR A 147 -25.79 -3.79 -17.11
N PRO A 148 -27.09 -3.63 -17.43
CA PRO A 148 -27.79 -4.45 -18.42
C PRO A 148 -27.21 -4.36 -19.83
N GLU A 149 -27.30 -5.45 -20.60
CA GLU A 149 -26.80 -5.58 -21.96
C GLU A 149 -27.33 -4.50 -22.94
N GLY A 150 -28.58 -4.11 -22.81
CA GLY A 150 -29.26 -3.17 -23.73
C GLY A 150 -29.00 -1.69 -23.46
N TYR A 151 -28.12 -1.36 -22.54
CA TYR A 151 -27.84 0.01 -22.14
C TYR A 151 -26.84 0.70 -23.06
N ALA A 152 -26.74 2.03 -22.96
CA ALA A 152 -25.69 2.80 -23.63
C ALA A 152 -24.30 2.40 -23.13
N TRP A 153 -24.20 2.05 -21.84
CA TRP A 153 -23.03 1.49 -21.18
C TRP A 153 -23.31 0.02 -20.83
N PRO A 154 -23.14 -0.92 -21.78
CA PRO A 154 -23.56 -2.31 -21.58
C PRO A 154 -22.52 -3.12 -20.83
N ARG A 155 -22.96 -3.91 -19.85
CA ARG A 155 -22.14 -4.90 -19.15
C ARG A 155 -20.85 -4.35 -18.53
N VAL A 156 -20.90 -3.11 -18.06
CA VAL A 156 -19.82 -2.48 -17.29
C VAL A 156 -20.18 -2.40 -15.81
N PRO A 157 -19.20 -2.31 -14.90
CA PRO A 157 -19.48 -2.25 -13.47
C PRO A 157 -20.23 -0.97 -13.11
N TYR A 158 -21.17 -1.09 -12.19
CA TYR A 158 -21.75 0.04 -11.49
C TYR A 158 -20.76 0.54 -10.43
N PRO A 159 -20.64 1.87 -10.23
CA PRO A 159 -19.66 2.41 -9.27
C PRO A 159 -20.09 2.27 -7.82
N SER A 160 -21.34 1.91 -7.54
CA SER A 160 -21.87 1.84 -6.18
C SER A 160 -23.10 0.93 -6.05
N ALA A 161 -23.40 0.60 -4.82
CA ALA A 161 -24.53 -0.22 -4.44
C ALA A 161 -25.60 0.57 -3.69
N ASN A 162 -26.79 0.02 -3.64
CA ASN A 162 -27.90 0.57 -2.88
C ASN A 162 -27.73 0.28 -1.38
N PRO A 163 -27.69 1.30 -0.51
CA PRO A 163 -27.57 1.08 0.93
C PRO A 163 -28.70 0.25 1.49
N GLY A 164 -28.39 -0.58 2.46
CA GLY A 164 -29.36 -1.39 3.17
C GLY A 164 -29.71 -2.72 2.50
N ASP A 165 -29.71 -2.82 1.18
CA ASP A 165 -29.89 -4.09 0.45
C ASP A 165 -28.61 -4.59 -0.25
N PHE A 166 -27.60 -3.76 -0.27
CA PHE A 166 -26.29 -4.04 -0.88
C PHE A 166 -26.36 -4.52 -2.33
N ARG A 167 -27.37 -4.06 -3.04
CA ARG A 167 -27.56 -4.39 -4.45
C ARG A 167 -26.87 -3.37 -5.33
N TYR A 168 -26.12 -3.81 -6.30
CA TYR A 168 -25.56 -2.95 -7.33
C TYR A 168 -26.67 -2.25 -8.15
N SER A 169 -26.64 -0.94 -8.15
CA SER A 169 -27.66 -0.14 -8.80
C SER A 169 -27.13 1.17 -9.36
N GLY A 170 -25.85 1.48 -9.19
CA GLY A 170 -25.32 2.80 -9.46
C GLY A 170 -25.96 3.87 -8.57
N TRP A 171 -26.36 3.48 -7.34
CA TRP A 171 -26.95 4.41 -6.38
C TRP A 171 -25.90 5.37 -5.83
N SER A 172 -26.32 6.62 -5.60
CA SER A 172 -25.59 7.61 -4.82
C SER A 172 -26.59 8.51 -4.12
N VAL A 173 -26.11 9.43 -3.30
CA VAL A 173 -26.98 10.51 -2.76
C VAL A 173 -27.70 11.29 -3.88
N HIS A 174 -27.34 11.05 -5.11
CA HIS A 174 -27.84 11.71 -6.32
C HIS A 174 -28.80 10.86 -7.15
N GLY A 175 -29.05 9.58 -6.80
CA GLY A 175 -29.98 8.70 -7.52
C GLY A 175 -29.35 7.38 -7.98
N GLU A 176 -30.12 6.59 -8.72
CA GLU A 176 -29.76 5.25 -9.21
C GLU A 176 -29.42 5.26 -10.71
N ASP A 177 -28.88 4.14 -11.19
CA ASP A 177 -28.69 3.80 -12.61
C ASP A 177 -27.66 4.71 -13.33
N TYR A 178 -26.58 5.07 -12.65
CA TYR A 178 -25.50 5.83 -13.26
C TYR A 178 -24.21 5.02 -13.37
N VAL A 179 -23.31 5.44 -14.26
CA VAL A 179 -21.95 4.97 -14.41
C VAL A 179 -20.97 6.13 -14.31
N GLU A 180 -19.77 5.82 -13.89
CA GLU A 180 -18.62 6.73 -13.88
C GLU A 180 -17.55 6.19 -14.82
N PRO A 181 -17.27 6.85 -15.95
CA PRO A 181 -16.34 6.34 -16.95
C PRO A 181 -14.93 6.06 -16.44
N HIS A 182 -14.42 6.84 -15.46
CA HIS A 182 -13.14 6.56 -14.87
C HIS A 182 -13.15 5.23 -14.08
N VAL A 183 -14.23 4.93 -13.38
CA VAL A 183 -14.45 3.64 -12.70
C VAL A 183 -14.46 2.49 -13.68
N VAL A 184 -15.18 2.64 -14.81
CA VAL A 184 -15.19 1.62 -15.87
C VAL A 184 -13.77 1.36 -16.40
N GLY A 185 -12.93 2.41 -16.49
CA GLY A 185 -11.52 2.28 -16.87
C GLY A 185 -10.70 1.57 -15.80
N GLU A 186 -10.89 1.92 -14.54
CA GLU A 186 -10.13 1.37 -13.42
C GLU A 186 -10.45 -0.11 -13.18
N ASP A 187 -11.73 -0.48 -13.15
CA ASP A 187 -12.16 -1.87 -13.03
C ASP A 187 -11.71 -2.69 -14.25
N GLY A 188 -11.85 -2.14 -15.45
CA GLY A 188 -11.34 -2.78 -16.68
C GLY A 188 -9.85 -3.06 -16.62
N TYR A 189 -9.06 -2.10 -16.14
CA TYR A 189 -7.62 -2.29 -15.90
C TYR A 189 -7.36 -3.37 -14.83
N GLY A 190 -8.09 -3.35 -13.75
CA GLY A 190 -8.00 -4.35 -12.68
C GLY A 190 -8.30 -5.76 -13.17
N TYR A 191 -9.38 -5.95 -13.96
CA TYR A 191 -9.72 -7.24 -14.57
C TYR A 191 -8.62 -7.72 -15.51
N LEU A 192 -8.02 -6.80 -16.28
CA LEU A 192 -6.93 -7.14 -17.18
C LEU A 192 -5.69 -7.63 -16.44
N ARG A 193 -5.32 -6.93 -15.35
CA ARG A 193 -4.20 -7.36 -14.49
C ARG A 193 -4.50 -8.70 -13.83
N PHE A 194 -5.76 -8.95 -13.47
CA PHE A 194 -6.18 -10.24 -12.91
C PHE A 194 -6.19 -11.37 -13.95
N TYR A 195 -6.48 -11.05 -15.22
CA TYR A 195 -6.24 -11.98 -16.33
C TYR A 195 -4.76 -12.34 -16.46
N GLU A 196 -3.87 -11.36 -16.44
CA GLU A 196 -2.43 -11.61 -16.51
C GLU A 196 -1.95 -12.47 -15.33
N MET A 197 -2.54 -12.31 -14.14
CA MET A 197 -2.25 -13.10 -12.96
C MET A 197 -2.73 -14.54 -13.06
N THR A 198 -3.94 -14.77 -13.58
CA THR A 198 -4.62 -16.06 -13.51
C THR A 198 -4.66 -16.84 -14.81
N GLY A 199 -4.47 -16.15 -15.95
CA GLY A 199 -4.66 -16.72 -17.29
C GLY A 199 -6.14 -16.98 -17.65
N ASN A 200 -7.11 -16.57 -16.81
CA ASN A 200 -8.52 -16.87 -17.04
C ASN A 200 -9.18 -15.86 -18.00
N ALA A 201 -9.53 -16.34 -19.19
CA ALA A 201 -10.08 -15.52 -20.27
C ALA A 201 -11.37 -14.74 -19.92
N LYS A 202 -12.10 -15.13 -18.84
CA LYS A 202 -13.30 -14.38 -18.44
C LYS A 202 -12.97 -12.95 -18.00
N TYR A 203 -11.80 -12.74 -17.36
CA TYR A 203 -11.36 -11.43 -16.90
C TYR A 203 -10.86 -10.57 -18.07
N LEU A 204 -10.16 -11.16 -19.05
CA LEU A 204 -9.83 -10.48 -20.30
C LEU A 204 -11.09 -10.02 -21.03
N ALA A 205 -12.10 -10.89 -21.16
CA ALA A 205 -13.36 -10.54 -21.77
C ALA A 205 -14.10 -9.41 -21.01
N ALA A 206 -13.96 -9.35 -19.68
CA ALA A 206 -14.51 -8.26 -18.87
C ALA A 206 -13.77 -6.93 -19.14
N ALA A 207 -12.44 -6.96 -19.18
CA ALA A 207 -11.61 -5.79 -19.50
C ALA A 207 -11.91 -5.22 -20.91
N ILE A 208 -12.02 -6.10 -21.91
CA ILE A 208 -12.38 -5.71 -23.29
C ILE A 208 -13.75 -5.05 -23.32
N ARG A 209 -14.76 -5.60 -22.59
CA ARG A 209 -16.09 -4.96 -22.53
C ARG A 209 -16.04 -3.56 -21.93
N CYS A 210 -15.23 -3.33 -20.90
CA CYS A 210 -15.04 -1.99 -20.33
C CYS A 210 -14.41 -1.05 -21.38
N ALA A 211 -13.38 -1.49 -22.09
CA ALA A 211 -12.73 -0.71 -23.13
C ALA A 211 -13.68 -0.40 -24.32
N ASP A 212 -14.45 -1.39 -24.78
CA ASP A 212 -15.43 -1.22 -25.85
C ASP A 212 -16.54 -0.24 -25.45
N ALA A 213 -17.00 -0.28 -24.20
CA ALA A 213 -17.99 0.67 -23.69
C ALA A 213 -17.43 2.09 -23.60
N LEU A 214 -16.19 2.24 -23.16
CA LEU A 214 -15.48 3.52 -23.19
C LEU A 214 -15.30 4.04 -24.62
N ALA A 215 -14.88 3.17 -25.55
CA ALA A 215 -14.71 3.51 -26.96
C ALA A 215 -16.02 3.96 -27.61
N LYS A 216 -17.09 3.19 -27.43
CA LYS A 216 -18.43 3.50 -27.93
C LYS A 216 -18.95 4.86 -27.47
N ASN A 217 -18.61 5.28 -26.24
CA ASN A 217 -19.09 6.50 -25.62
C ASN A 217 -18.04 7.63 -25.65
N TYR A 218 -16.91 7.43 -26.32
CA TYR A 218 -15.89 8.45 -26.51
C TYR A 218 -16.38 9.63 -27.35
N ARG A 219 -15.91 10.80 -27.01
CA ARG A 219 -16.05 12.03 -27.83
C ARG A 219 -14.76 12.84 -27.72
N PRO A 220 -14.39 13.61 -28.78
CA PRO A 220 -13.33 14.60 -28.58
C PRO A 220 -13.69 15.58 -27.50
N GLY A 221 -12.74 15.85 -26.59
CA GLY A 221 -12.91 16.82 -25.52
C GLY A 221 -12.60 18.25 -26.00
N ASP A 222 -13.02 19.23 -25.22
CA ASP A 222 -12.69 20.66 -25.36
C ASP A 222 -12.48 21.29 -23.99
N ALA A 223 -12.47 22.62 -23.89
CA ALA A 223 -12.25 23.32 -22.62
C ALA A 223 -13.39 23.10 -21.60
N ASP A 224 -14.60 22.83 -22.06
CA ASP A 224 -15.80 22.71 -21.24
C ASP A 224 -16.28 21.25 -21.09
N ARG A 225 -15.76 20.36 -21.90
CA ARG A 225 -16.19 18.97 -22.01
C ARG A 225 -15.00 18.04 -22.11
N SER A 226 -14.89 17.10 -21.18
CA SER A 226 -13.91 16.01 -21.26
C SER A 226 -14.33 14.92 -22.27
N PRO A 227 -13.41 14.03 -22.63
CA PRO A 227 -13.72 12.86 -23.49
C PRO A 227 -14.88 12.02 -22.98
N TRP A 228 -15.04 11.90 -21.68
CA TRP A 228 -16.18 11.29 -21.00
C TRP A 228 -16.69 12.23 -19.90
N PRO A 229 -18.00 12.15 -19.56
CA PRO A 229 -18.55 12.91 -18.45
C PRO A 229 -18.04 12.40 -17.10
N VAL A 230 -18.24 13.19 -16.05
CA VAL A 230 -18.02 12.73 -14.65
C VAL A 230 -18.86 11.50 -14.36
N ARG A 231 -20.16 11.63 -14.58
CA ARG A 231 -21.20 10.62 -14.42
C ARG A 231 -22.24 10.80 -15.52
N CYS A 232 -22.88 9.71 -15.88
CA CYS A 232 -24.04 9.73 -16.75
C CYS A 232 -24.97 8.54 -16.42
N TYR A 233 -26.23 8.64 -16.84
CA TYR A 233 -27.09 7.47 -16.71
C TYR A 233 -26.59 6.32 -17.59
N ALA A 234 -26.51 5.14 -16.99
CA ALA A 234 -25.99 3.93 -17.67
C ALA A 234 -26.83 3.57 -18.89
N ARG A 235 -28.14 3.76 -18.79
CA ARG A 235 -29.11 3.36 -19.79
C ARG A 235 -29.00 4.15 -21.08
N ASP A 236 -28.84 5.47 -21.03
CA ASP A 236 -28.94 6.35 -22.22
C ASP A 236 -27.86 7.44 -22.30
N GLY A 237 -26.91 7.48 -21.36
CA GLY A 237 -25.78 8.42 -21.33
C GLY A 237 -26.15 9.86 -21.02
N LYS A 238 -27.39 10.14 -20.55
CA LYS A 238 -27.82 11.50 -20.23
C LYS A 238 -27.14 12.05 -18.98
N LEU A 239 -27.06 13.40 -18.92
CA LEU A 239 -26.38 14.17 -17.88
C LEU A 239 -27.36 15.04 -17.05
N ASP A 240 -28.63 14.72 -17.04
CA ASP A 240 -29.68 15.52 -16.40
C ASP A 240 -29.93 15.15 -14.93
N GLY A 241 -29.04 14.32 -14.35
CA GLY A 241 -29.08 13.93 -12.95
C GLY A 241 -28.20 14.79 -12.03
N PRO A 242 -28.50 14.80 -10.74
CA PRO A 242 -27.65 15.47 -9.75
C PRO A 242 -26.23 14.90 -9.74
N GLY A 243 -25.22 15.75 -9.56
CA GLY A 243 -23.82 15.33 -9.53
C GLY A 243 -23.25 14.88 -10.87
N MET A 244 -24.04 14.89 -11.94
CA MET A 244 -23.61 14.63 -13.31
C MET A 244 -23.04 15.91 -13.93
N GLY A 245 -22.05 15.76 -14.79
CA GLY A 245 -21.43 16.90 -15.45
C GLY A 245 -20.60 16.50 -16.66
N PRO A 246 -20.46 17.42 -17.64
CA PRO A 246 -19.79 17.12 -18.90
C PRO A 246 -18.28 17.08 -18.82
N TYR A 247 -17.67 17.52 -17.70
CA TYR A 247 -16.23 17.65 -17.56
C TYR A 247 -15.68 16.84 -16.37
N SER A 248 -14.66 16.05 -16.62
CA SER A 248 -13.86 15.38 -15.60
C SER A 248 -12.42 15.24 -16.09
N ALA A 249 -11.45 15.68 -15.27
CA ALA A 249 -10.04 15.41 -15.55
C ALA A 249 -9.60 14.00 -15.14
N ASN A 250 -10.49 13.21 -14.54
CA ASN A 250 -10.23 11.83 -14.13
C ASN A 250 -10.33 10.87 -15.34
N VAL A 251 -9.23 10.74 -16.10
CA VAL A 251 -9.16 9.95 -17.35
C VAL A 251 -7.92 9.06 -17.43
N VAL A 252 -7.12 9.00 -16.36
CA VAL A 252 -5.86 8.25 -16.34
C VAL A 252 -6.14 6.74 -16.36
N GLU A 253 -7.11 6.28 -15.63
CA GLU A 253 -7.47 4.86 -15.54
C GLU A 253 -7.97 4.30 -16.90
N PRO A 254 -8.84 4.98 -17.65
CA PRO A 254 -9.12 4.61 -19.05
C PRO A 254 -7.88 4.55 -19.94
N ILE A 255 -6.94 5.49 -19.78
CA ILE A 255 -5.67 5.48 -20.54
C ILE A 255 -4.87 4.22 -20.18
N MET A 256 -4.76 3.86 -18.90
CA MET A 256 -4.04 2.66 -18.44
C MET A 256 -4.66 1.38 -19.03
N LEU A 257 -5.98 1.26 -19.03
CA LEU A 257 -6.68 0.13 -19.64
C LEU A 257 -6.38 0.01 -21.15
N PHE A 258 -6.46 1.11 -21.89
CA PHE A 258 -6.14 1.10 -23.32
C PHE A 258 -4.67 0.77 -23.58
N ASP A 259 -3.74 1.37 -22.83
CA ASP A 259 -2.30 1.10 -22.97
C ASP A 259 -1.99 -0.39 -22.82
N GLU A 260 -2.59 -1.07 -21.83
CA GLU A 260 -2.36 -2.49 -21.58
C GLU A 260 -3.04 -3.38 -22.63
N LEU A 261 -4.26 -3.11 -23.05
CA LEU A 261 -4.91 -3.86 -24.14
C LEU A 261 -4.16 -3.72 -25.47
N ILE A 262 -3.65 -2.51 -25.77
CA ILE A 262 -2.80 -2.26 -26.94
C ILE A 262 -1.49 -3.06 -26.83
N ARG A 263 -0.85 -3.07 -25.66
CA ARG A 263 0.37 -3.84 -25.39
C ARG A 263 0.15 -5.33 -25.63
N LEU A 264 -0.98 -5.87 -25.15
CA LEU A 264 -1.33 -7.29 -25.28
C LEU A 264 -1.88 -7.65 -26.67
N GLN A 265 -2.17 -6.67 -27.53
CA GLN A 265 -2.81 -6.84 -28.84
C GLN A 265 -4.20 -7.48 -28.74
N GLU A 266 -4.97 -7.09 -27.70
CA GLU A 266 -6.30 -7.63 -27.42
C GLU A 266 -7.40 -6.58 -27.67
N GLY A 267 -8.59 -7.05 -28.12
CA GLY A 267 -9.72 -6.18 -28.44
C GLY A 267 -9.51 -5.35 -29.71
N SER A 268 -10.16 -4.19 -29.79
CA SER A 268 -10.13 -3.27 -30.92
C SER A 268 -8.90 -2.33 -30.88
N THR A 269 -7.70 -2.89 -30.90
CA THR A 269 -6.45 -2.18 -30.63
C THR A 269 -6.24 -0.90 -31.44
N SER A 270 -6.62 -0.87 -32.73
CA SER A 270 -6.48 0.34 -33.56
C SER A 270 -7.41 1.47 -33.12
N GLU A 271 -8.64 1.14 -32.73
CA GLU A 271 -9.60 2.09 -32.18
C GLU A 271 -9.15 2.59 -30.81
N TYR A 272 -8.67 1.67 -29.95
CA TYR A 272 -8.13 2.02 -28.63
C TYR A 272 -6.93 2.96 -28.73
N GLN A 273 -6.03 2.77 -29.72
CA GLN A 273 -4.90 3.67 -29.96
C GLN A 273 -5.35 5.08 -30.35
N GLU A 274 -6.34 5.20 -31.26
CA GLU A 274 -6.87 6.49 -31.65
C GLU A 274 -7.52 7.24 -30.51
N ILE A 275 -8.36 6.54 -29.73
CA ILE A 275 -9.05 7.11 -28.56
C ILE A 275 -8.05 7.48 -27.48
N ARG A 276 -7.15 6.59 -27.14
CA ARG A 276 -6.08 6.83 -26.15
C ARG A 276 -5.29 8.08 -26.48
N GLN A 277 -4.91 8.26 -27.75
CA GLN A 277 -4.19 9.45 -28.19
C GLN A 277 -5.06 10.71 -28.07
N GLY A 278 -6.31 10.65 -28.49
CA GLY A 278 -7.23 11.78 -28.37
C GLY A 278 -7.47 12.22 -26.90
N VAL A 279 -7.58 11.23 -25.99
CA VAL A 279 -7.70 11.51 -24.54
C VAL A 279 -6.43 12.14 -24.01
N TRP A 280 -5.26 11.63 -24.42
CA TRP A 280 -3.97 12.16 -24.01
C TRP A 280 -3.76 13.60 -24.47
N ASP A 281 -4.05 13.89 -25.73
CA ASP A 281 -3.93 15.23 -26.30
C ASP A 281 -4.86 16.22 -25.60
N TRP A 282 -6.08 15.79 -25.26
CA TRP A 282 -7.02 16.58 -24.48
C TRP A 282 -6.48 16.85 -23.07
N LEU A 283 -5.96 15.82 -22.38
CA LEU A 283 -5.41 15.92 -21.03
C LEU A 283 -4.25 16.93 -20.98
N GLN A 284 -3.36 16.89 -21.98
CA GLN A 284 -2.24 17.83 -22.11
C GLN A 284 -2.72 19.25 -22.41
N GLN A 285 -3.66 19.38 -23.34
CA GLN A 285 -4.08 20.69 -23.84
C GLN A 285 -4.93 21.47 -22.83
N TYR A 286 -5.75 20.80 -22.03
CA TYR A 286 -6.72 21.46 -21.15
C TYR A 286 -6.39 21.26 -19.66
N PRO A 287 -6.48 20.08 -19.04
CA PRO A 287 -6.18 19.92 -17.63
C PRO A 287 -4.76 20.32 -17.26
N MET A 288 -3.76 19.76 -17.93
CA MET A 288 -2.36 19.95 -17.61
C MET A 288 -1.89 21.39 -17.84
N LYS A 289 -2.18 21.93 -19.00
CA LYS A 289 -1.78 23.30 -19.36
C LYS A 289 -2.37 24.37 -18.45
N ASN A 290 -3.61 24.16 -17.98
CA ASN A 290 -4.37 25.16 -17.25
C ASN A 290 -4.48 24.85 -15.74
N ASN A 291 -3.94 23.73 -15.28
CA ASN A 291 -4.14 23.19 -13.92
C ASN A 291 -5.63 23.09 -13.53
N VAL A 292 -6.45 22.52 -14.42
CA VAL A 292 -7.88 22.32 -14.20
C VAL A 292 -8.19 20.88 -13.90
N TRP A 293 -8.24 20.54 -12.61
CA TRP A 293 -8.37 19.17 -12.07
C TRP A 293 -9.77 18.92 -11.50
N VAL A 294 -10.77 19.43 -12.16
CA VAL A 294 -12.18 19.21 -11.82
C VAL A 294 -12.58 17.78 -12.18
N GLY A 295 -13.33 17.13 -11.33
CA GLY A 295 -13.85 15.79 -11.52
C GLY A 295 -14.30 15.21 -10.20
N TYR A 296 -14.99 14.09 -10.27
CA TYR A 296 -15.30 13.32 -9.09
C TYR A 296 -14.11 12.41 -8.75
N PHE A 297 -13.77 12.40 -7.51
CA PHE A 297 -12.96 11.36 -6.90
C PHE A 297 -13.30 11.33 -5.42
N GLU A 298 -13.78 10.23 -4.93
CA GLU A 298 -14.23 10.10 -3.54
C GLU A 298 -15.14 11.26 -3.13
N ASP A 299 -14.73 12.06 -2.17
CA ASP A 299 -15.53 13.15 -1.60
C ASP A 299 -15.47 14.45 -2.40
N VAL A 300 -14.56 14.58 -3.35
CA VAL A 300 -14.43 15.80 -4.14
C VAL A 300 -15.32 15.75 -5.36
N THR A 301 -16.43 16.45 -5.27
CA THR A 301 -17.41 16.52 -6.36
C THR A 301 -17.11 17.65 -7.33
N PRO A 302 -17.59 17.62 -8.59
CA PRO A 302 -17.44 18.72 -9.54
C PRO A 302 -17.97 20.07 -9.03
N SER A 303 -18.97 20.05 -8.16
CA SER A 303 -19.52 21.28 -7.55
C SER A 303 -18.55 22.00 -6.63
N MET A 304 -17.51 21.32 -6.15
CA MET A 304 -16.45 21.96 -5.35
C MET A 304 -15.46 22.74 -6.22
N GLY A 305 -15.54 22.63 -7.54
CA GLY A 305 -14.66 23.32 -8.48
C GLY A 305 -13.28 22.68 -8.59
N ASN A 306 -12.28 23.50 -8.88
CA ASN A 306 -10.90 23.04 -9.12
C ASN A 306 -10.14 22.80 -7.80
N MET A 307 -10.57 21.80 -7.03
CA MET A 307 -10.00 21.49 -5.71
C MET A 307 -9.58 20.03 -5.55
N ASN A 308 -9.75 19.20 -6.56
CA ASN A 308 -9.40 17.79 -6.49
C ASN A 308 -7.88 17.59 -6.48
N GLN A 309 -7.33 17.17 -5.36
CA GLN A 309 -5.90 16.91 -5.19
C GLN A 309 -5.50 15.49 -5.63
N VAL A 310 -6.45 14.60 -5.79
CA VAL A 310 -6.21 13.19 -6.09
C VAL A 310 -5.92 12.97 -7.58
N ILE A 311 -6.77 13.51 -8.46
CA ILE A 311 -6.62 13.35 -9.92
C ILE A 311 -5.21 13.76 -10.42
N PRO A 312 -4.66 14.93 -10.04
CA PRO A 312 -3.31 15.30 -10.45
C PRO A 312 -2.23 14.37 -9.89
N LEU A 313 -2.44 13.75 -8.72
CA LEU A 313 -1.50 12.78 -8.18
C LEU A 313 -1.54 11.44 -8.95
N GLU A 314 -2.71 10.98 -9.40
CA GLU A 314 -2.80 9.81 -10.26
C GLU A 314 -2.12 10.06 -11.61
N TYR A 315 -2.29 11.24 -12.19
CA TYR A 315 -1.57 11.61 -13.39
C TYR A 315 -0.05 11.68 -13.17
N ALA A 316 0.40 12.32 -12.09
CA ALA A 316 1.82 12.37 -11.75
C ALA A 316 2.40 10.95 -11.56
N ARG A 317 1.66 10.07 -10.87
CA ARG A 317 2.04 8.66 -10.72
C ARG A 317 2.20 7.97 -12.08
N TYR A 318 1.21 8.13 -12.96
CA TYR A 318 1.25 7.52 -14.29
C TYR A 318 2.50 7.92 -15.08
N VAL A 319 2.80 9.21 -15.20
CA VAL A 319 3.98 9.67 -15.96
C VAL A 319 5.32 9.32 -15.30
N LEU A 320 5.35 9.17 -13.97
CA LEU A 320 6.55 8.71 -13.26
C LEU A 320 6.80 7.21 -13.46
N LEU A 321 5.75 6.41 -13.60
CA LEU A 321 5.87 4.98 -13.91
C LEU A 321 6.14 4.75 -15.40
N HIS A 322 5.60 5.61 -16.27
CA HIS A 322 5.69 5.52 -17.73
C HIS A 322 6.29 6.79 -18.36
N PRO A 323 7.56 7.12 -18.03
CA PRO A 323 8.18 8.35 -18.53
C PRO A 323 8.36 8.41 -20.06
N ASP A 324 8.26 7.26 -20.72
CA ASP A 324 8.24 7.15 -22.19
C ASP A 324 6.96 7.69 -22.83
N LYS A 325 5.87 7.80 -22.06
CA LYS A 325 4.58 8.30 -22.54
C LYS A 325 4.47 9.83 -22.53
N ASP A 326 5.34 10.50 -21.77
CA ASP A 326 5.35 11.96 -21.63
C ASP A 326 6.80 12.49 -21.72
N PRO A 327 7.21 13.12 -22.82
CA PRO A 327 8.55 13.70 -22.93
C PRO A 327 8.87 14.76 -21.87
N GLU A 328 7.85 15.42 -21.31
CA GLU A 328 7.97 16.46 -20.29
C GLU A 328 7.64 15.93 -18.87
N TRP A 329 7.61 14.62 -18.69
CA TRP A 329 7.20 13.95 -17.44
C TRP A 329 7.79 14.56 -16.17
N ARG A 330 9.06 14.98 -16.22
CA ARG A 330 9.77 15.54 -15.06
C ARG A 330 9.14 16.87 -14.61
N GLU A 331 8.88 17.74 -15.56
CA GLU A 331 8.29 19.05 -15.30
C GLU A 331 6.82 18.91 -14.93
N HIS A 332 6.08 18.08 -15.66
CA HIS A 332 4.68 17.82 -15.38
C HIS A 332 4.47 17.21 -14.00
N ALA A 333 5.21 16.17 -13.63
CA ALA A 333 5.11 15.59 -12.30
C ALA A 333 5.42 16.61 -11.20
N ARG A 334 6.46 17.42 -11.37
CA ARG A 334 6.80 18.50 -10.42
C ARG A 334 5.68 19.54 -10.31
N GLN A 335 5.15 20.00 -11.43
CA GLN A 335 4.04 20.96 -11.47
C GLN A 335 2.81 20.44 -10.71
N LEU A 336 2.50 19.16 -10.89
CA LEU A 336 1.36 18.51 -10.23
C LEU A 336 1.56 18.41 -8.72
N ILE A 337 2.74 17.99 -8.28
CA ILE A 337 3.10 17.94 -6.86
C ILE A 337 3.00 19.34 -6.24
N ASP A 338 3.57 20.34 -6.89
CA ASP A 338 3.55 21.72 -6.41
C ASP A 338 2.12 22.27 -6.37
N TRP A 339 1.31 21.97 -7.38
CA TRP A 339 -0.10 22.38 -7.42
C TRP A 339 -0.90 21.78 -6.25
N VAL A 340 -0.73 20.49 -5.96
CA VAL A 340 -1.39 19.84 -4.83
C VAL A 340 -0.99 20.50 -3.51
N LYS A 341 0.29 20.80 -3.32
CA LYS A 341 0.81 21.44 -2.10
C LYS A 341 0.37 22.88 -1.93
N THR A 342 0.24 23.60 -3.03
CA THR A 342 -0.05 25.04 -3.01
C THR A 342 -1.50 25.39 -3.25
N THR A 343 -2.35 24.42 -3.59
CA THR A 343 -3.77 24.66 -3.78
C THR A 343 -4.40 25.18 -2.49
N PRO A 344 -4.81 26.46 -2.45
CA PRO A 344 -5.18 27.11 -1.19
C PRO A 344 -6.61 26.80 -0.73
N LYS A 345 -7.31 25.91 -1.42
CA LYS A 345 -8.74 25.73 -1.25
C LYS A 345 -9.07 24.47 -0.45
N TRP A 346 -10.17 24.53 0.21
CA TRP A 346 -10.87 23.46 0.86
C TRP A 346 -11.58 22.54 -0.17
N PRO A 347 -11.65 21.23 0.08
CA PRO A 347 -11.02 20.49 1.15
C PRO A 347 -9.57 20.15 0.84
N LYS A 348 -8.72 20.09 1.87
CA LYS A 348 -7.36 19.58 1.78
C LYS A 348 -7.30 18.25 2.50
N TYR A 349 -6.95 17.21 1.76
CA TYR A 349 -6.90 15.85 2.28
C TYR A 349 -5.50 15.38 2.64
N VAL A 350 -4.47 16.02 2.09
CA VAL A 350 -3.10 15.58 2.25
C VAL A 350 -2.37 16.34 3.34
N VAL A 351 -1.52 15.63 4.07
CA VAL A 351 -0.61 16.19 5.05
C VAL A 351 0.79 16.28 4.44
N TYR A 352 1.43 17.41 4.62
CA TYR A 352 2.74 17.64 4.04
C TYR A 352 3.86 17.40 5.06
N GLY A 353 4.77 16.50 4.73
CA GLY A 353 6.07 16.43 5.34
C GLY A 353 6.12 16.41 6.86
N ALA A 354 5.33 15.60 7.52
CA ALA A 354 5.30 15.48 8.97
C ALA A 354 4.78 16.69 9.73
N THR A 355 4.19 17.61 9.05
CA THR A 355 3.50 18.69 9.71
C THR A 355 2.04 18.36 9.77
N ILE A 356 1.72 17.73 10.81
CA ILE A 356 0.38 17.34 11.15
C ILE A 356 -0.28 18.54 11.73
N THR A 357 -0.86 19.29 10.89
CA THR A 357 -1.44 20.52 11.33
C THR A 357 -2.69 20.79 10.54
N ASN A 358 -3.51 21.59 11.12
CA ASN A 358 -4.73 22.07 10.54
C ASN A 358 -4.53 23.04 9.37
N GLU A 359 -3.30 23.33 9.04
CA GLU A 359 -3.02 24.31 7.99
C GLU A 359 -3.55 23.88 6.65
N GLN A 360 -3.65 22.57 6.48
CA GLN A 360 -4.16 22.03 5.23
C GLN A 360 -5.59 22.46 4.95
N GLY A 361 -6.33 22.94 5.91
CA GLY A 361 -7.68 23.30 5.59
C GLY A 361 -8.50 23.89 6.72
N ASN A 362 -8.12 24.97 7.31
CA ASN A 362 -8.95 25.59 8.35
C ASN A 362 -9.41 24.62 9.45
N GLY A 363 -8.69 23.55 9.63
CA GLY A 363 -9.01 22.53 10.62
C GLY A 363 -10.17 21.61 10.28
N LYS A 364 -10.59 21.54 9.02
CA LYS A 364 -11.63 20.60 8.61
C LYS A 364 -11.25 19.97 7.28
N SER A 365 -11.04 18.68 7.23
CA SER A 365 -11.24 17.91 6.00
C SER A 365 -12.70 17.50 5.90
N TYR A 366 -13.12 17.12 4.73
CA TYR A 366 -14.50 16.67 4.54
C TYR A 366 -14.71 15.30 5.21
N CYS A 367 -13.72 14.43 5.14
CA CYS A 367 -13.72 13.11 5.75
C CYS A 367 -13.41 13.14 7.24
N CYS A 368 -12.66 14.13 7.71
CA CYS A 368 -12.15 14.19 9.06
C CYS A 368 -12.64 15.46 9.75
N ASN A 369 -13.51 15.32 10.69
CA ASN A 369 -14.05 16.45 11.45
C ASN A 369 -13.06 17.06 12.45
N GLN A 370 -11.89 16.44 12.62
CA GLN A 370 -10.88 16.85 13.58
C GLN A 370 -9.69 17.51 12.90
N PRO A 371 -9.11 18.51 13.53
CA PRO A 371 -8.05 19.31 12.92
C PRO A 371 -6.74 18.59 12.61
N ASN A 372 -6.49 17.41 13.12
CA ASN A 372 -5.23 16.68 13.01
C ASN A 372 -5.41 15.29 12.37
N GLU A 373 -6.56 15.02 11.81
CA GLU A 373 -6.95 13.72 11.29
C GLU A 373 -7.31 13.89 9.82
N CYS A 374 -6.32 14.08 8.97
CA CYS A 374 -6.49 14.08 7.53
C CYS A 374 -6.43 12.63 7.00
N CYS A 375 -6.94 12.42 5.80
CA CYS A 375 -6.94 11.11 5.16
C CYS A 375 -5.52 10.59 4.96
N ASP A 376 -5.20 9.48 5.58
CA ASP A 376 -3.90 8.84 5.50
C ASP A 376 -3.69 8.19 4.13
N SER A 377 -4.73 7.66 3.47
CA SER A 377 -4.69 7.20 2.08
C SER A 377 -4.27 8.32 1.11
N HIS A 378 -4.87 9.48 1.22
CA HIS A 378 -4.49 10.63 0.38
C HIS A 378 -3.09 11.15 0.69
N THR A 379 -2.68 11.10 1.97
CA THR A 379 -1.32 11.46 2.37
C THR A 379 -0.31 10.46 1.81
N SER A 380 -0.60 9.16 1.86
CA SER A 380 0.26 8.14 1.25
C SER A 380 0.32 8.26 -0.27
N ARG A 381 -0.74 8.71 -0.93
CA ARG A 381 -0.76 8.98 -2.38
C ARG A 381 0.22 10.08 -2.77
N LEU A 382 0.24 11.20 -2.05
CA LEU A 382 1.25 12.26 -2.26
C LEU A 382 2.65 11.73 -1.96
N ALA A 383 2.84 11.03 -0.85
CA ALA A 383 4.13 10.47 -0.47
C ALA A 383 4.67 9.47 -1.52
N ALA A 384 3.81 8.64 -2.10
CA ALA A 384 4.18 7.73 -3.17
C ALA A 384 4.70 8.47 -4.41
N VAL A 385 3.99 9.51 -4.84
CA VAL A 385 4.38 10.33 -5.99
C VAL A 385 5.72 11.03 -5.72
N GLU A 386 5.93 11.57 -4.52
CA GLU A 386 7.20 12.18 -4.13
C GLU A 386 8.35 11.16 -4.11
N ALA A 387 8.12 9.96 -3.58
CA ALA A 387 9.11 8.88 -3.59
C ALA A 387 9.48 8.44 -5.02
N LEU A 388 8.47 8.28 -5.89
CA LEU A 388 8.68 7.96 -7.31
C LEU A 388 9.44 9.08 -8.04
N TYR A 389 9.12 10.34 -7.73
CA TYR A 389 9.86 11.49 -8.30
C TYR A 389 11.33 11.48 -7.87
N PHE A 390 11.60 11.23 -6.59
CA PHE A 390 12.99 11.02 -6.11
C PHE A 390 13.67 9.88 -6.86
N ALA A 391 13.04 8.72 -6.98
CA ALA A 391 13.63 7.56 -7.66
C ALA A 391 14.03 7.84 -9.11
N LYS A 392 13.31 8.73 -9.80
CA LYS A 392 13.58 9.13 -11.19
C LYS A 392 14.54 10.30 -11.33
N THR A 393 14.63 11.18 -10.32
CA THR A 393 15.39 12.45 -10.43
C THR A 393 16.62 12.52 -9.54
N GLY A 394 16.66 11.73 -8.46
CA GLY A 394 17.67 11.79 -7.41
C GLY A 394 17.49 12.98 -6.44
N ASP A 395 16.38 13.73 -6.52
CA ASP A 395 16.16 14.89 -5.64
C ASP A 395 15.78 14.45 -4.22
N ALA A 396 16.75 14.52 -3.31
CA ALA A 396 16.63 14.06 -1.93
C ALA A 396 15.54 14.81 -1.12
N ALA A 397 15.14 16.00 -1.53
CA ALA A 397 14.08 16.74 -0.84
C ALA A 397 12.74 16.01 -0.94
N TYR A 398 12.45 15.41 -2.09
CA TYR A 398 11.22 14.62 -2.28
C TYR A 398 11.27 13.30 -1.50
N LYS A 399 12.42 12.63 -1.41
CA LYS A 399 12.60 11.45 -0.54
C LYS A 399 12.30 11.78 0.92
N GLU A 400 12.83 12.91 1.40
CA GLU A 400 12.62 13.35 2.78
C GLU A 400 11.15 13.69 3.05
N GLN A 401 10.47 14.36 2.11
CA GLN A 401 9.04 14.67 2.21
C GLN A 401 8.20 13.38 2.28
N ALA A 402 8.42 12.48 1.34
CA ALA A 402 7.75 11.18 1.29
C ALA A 402 7.95 10.38 2.58
N PHE A 403 9.19 10.33 3.08
CA PHE A 403 9.53 9.64 4.32
C PHE A 403 8.72 10.16 5.52
N ARG A 404 8.64 11.48 5.68
CA ARG A 404 7.87 12.10 6.76
C ARG A 404 6.37 11.82 6.65
N SER A 405 5.84 11.88 5.43
CA SER A 405 4.42 11.61 5.19
C SER A 405 4.08 10.15 5.44
N PHE A 406 4.91 9.20 5.00
CA PHE A 406 4.71 7.79 5.31
C PHE A 406 4.90 7.48 6.81
N ASN A 407 5.84 8.14 7.50
CA ASN A 407 5.97 7.99 8.95
C ASN A 407 4.67 8.42 9.65
N TRP A 408 4.04 9.49 9.20
CA TRP A 408 2.74 9.91 9.74
C TRP A 408 1.65 8.85 9.49
N VAL A 409 1.60 8.27 8.30
CA VAL A 409 0.64 7.21 7.93
C VAL A 409 0.74 6.00 8.86
N THR A 410 1.93 5.62 9.30
CA THR A 410 2.11 4.46 10.21
C THR A 410 1.36 4.60 11.54
N TYR A 411 1.02 5.81 11.96
CA TYR A 411 0.23 6.03 13.19
C TYR A 411 -1.24 5.60 13.05
N PHE A 412 -1.71 5.30 11.85
CA PHE A 412 -3.06 4.79 11.59
C PHE A 412 -3.11 3.27 11.43
N GLN A 413 -2.00 2.57 11.67
CA GLN A 413 -1.94 1.11 11.59
C GLN A 413 -3.08 0.43 12.35
N GLY A 414 -3.81 -0.46 11.68
CA GLY A 414 -4.94 -1.19 12.26
C GLY A 414 -6.14 -0.33 12.58
N MET A 415 -6.18 0.90 12.06
CA MET A 415 -7.30 1.81 12.23
C MET A 415 -7.86 2.17 10.86
N PRO A 416 -9.16 2.12 10.67
CA PRO A 416 -9.78 2.79 9.55
C PRO A 416 -9.64 4.30 9.75
N GLU A 417 -9.61 5.02 8.67
CA GLU A 417 -9.78 6.46 8.66
C GLU A 417 -10.99 6.83 9.54
N ASN A 418 -10.99 7.97 10.15
CA ASN A 418 -12.08 8.38 11.04
C ASN A 418 -12.35 7.50 12.27
N ALA A 419 -11.43 6.62 12.64
CA ALA A 419 -11.55 5.85 13.90
C ALA A 419 -11.80 6.71 15.14
N HIS A 420 -11.52 8.01 15.05
CA HIS A 420 -11.70 9.01 16.09
C HIS A 420 -12.91 9.90 15.91
N THR A 421 -13.68 9.71 14.84
CA THR A 421 -14.92 10.48 14.68
C THR A 421 -15.98 10.03 15.68
N PRO A 422 -16.90 10.92 16.07
CA PRO A 422 -17.89 10.62 17.10
C PRO A 422 -19.05 9.74 16.61
N PHE A 423 -18.87 8.90 15.62
CA PHE A 423 -19.89 7.97 15.13
C PHE A 423 -20.14 6.78 16.08
N GLY A 424 -19.88 6.96 17.38
CA GLY A 424 -20.16 5.97 18.38
C GLY A 424 -19.22 4.77 18.34
N ASN A 425 -19.78 3.55 18.24
CA ASN A 425 -19.03 2.30 18.14
C ASN A 425 -18.79 1.84 16.70
N GLN A 426 -19.09 2.67 15.74
CA GLN A 426 -18.98 2.34 14.33
C GLN A 426 -17.65 2.84 13.77
N TRP A 427 -17.07 2.08 12.87
CA TRP A 427 -15.97 2.49 12.07
C TRP A 427 -16.44 2.82 10.67
N TRP A 428 -16.01 3.94 10.19
CA TRP A 428 -16.11 4.23 8.79
C TRP A 428 -15.02 3.47 8.06
N PHE A 429 -15.40 2.54 7.23
CA PHE A 429 -14.42 1.79 6.45
C PHE A 429 -13.95 2.63 5.28
N THR A 430 -12.66 2.79 5.15
CA THR A 430 -12.05 3.71 4.22
C THR A 430 -11.00 3.03 3.38
N ASP A 431 -10.37 3.80 2.53
CA ASP A 431 -9.28 3.40 1.64
C ASP A 431 -8.02 2.89 2.36
N GLU A 432 -7.99 2.98 3.69
CA GLU A 432 -6.85 2.57 4.49
C GLU A 432 -6.48 1.10 4.34
N PHE A 433 -7.44 0.26 4.08
CA PHE A 433 -7.20 -1.18 3.90
C PHE A 433 -6.84 -1.56 2.47
N SER A 434 -6.92 -0.64 1.53
CA SER A 434 -6.67 -0.89 0.11
C SER A 434 -5.71 0.13 -0.52
N ASP A 435 -6.13 1.37 -0.64
CA ASP A 435 -5.38 2.41 -1.35
C ASP A 435 -4.16 2.90 -0.54
N GLY A 436 -4.29 3.05 0.78
CA GLY A 436 -3.17 3.38 1.67
C GLY A 436 -2.01 2.40 1.54
N PRO A 437 -2.21 1.08 1.74
CA PRO A 437 -1.19 0.07 1.51
C PRO A 437 -0.62 0.07 0.09
N ARG A 438 -1.46 0.19 -0.94
CA ARG A 438 -1.00 0.29 -2.34
C ARG A 438 0.01 1.42 -2.52
N ARG A 439 -0.26 2.59 -1.96
CA ARG A 439 0.62 3.76 -2.08
C ARG A 439 1.89 3.63 -1.25
N LEU A 440 1.81 3.06 -0.06
CA LEU A 440 3.01 2.78 0.72
C LEU A 440 3.94 1.80 -0.02
N MET A 441 3.39 0.79 -0.68
CA MET A 441 4.17 -0.15 -1.49
C MET A 441 4.76 0.49 -2.75
N ASP A 442 4.10 1.47 -3.38
CA ASP A 442 4.75 2.30 -4.41
C ASP A 442 5.96 3.06 -3.83
N GLY A 443 5.88 3.51 -2.58
CA GLY A 443 7.00 4.10 -1.85
C GLY A 443 8.15 3.11 -1.62
N LEU A 444 7.86 1.86 -1.26
CA LEU A 444 8.87 0.80 -1.11
C LEU A 444 9.52 0.44 -2.46
N TRP A 445 8.76 0.46 -3.54
CA TRP A 445 9.34 0.26 -4.88
C TRP A 445 10.29 1.40 -5.26
N ALA A 446 9.89 2.63 -4.99
CA ALA A 446 10.70 3.81 -5.27
C ALA A 446 11.97 3.89 -4.40
N VAL A 447 11.87 3.46 -3.14
CA VAL A 447 12.93 3.52 -2.12
C VAL A 447 13.01 2.18 -1.39
N PRO A 448 13.62 1.16 -2.04
CA PRO A 448 13.61 -0.22 -1.54
C PRO A 448 14.26 -0.40 -0.16
N GLU A 449 15.16 0.49 0.24
CA GLU A 449 15.78 0.47 1.57
C GLU A 449 14.80 0.76 2.71
N TRP A 450 13.58 1.21 2.43
CA TRP A 450 12.52 1.33 3.43
C TRP A 450 11.80 0.01 3.73
N ALA A 451 12.00 -1.02 2.92
CA ALA A 451 11.56 -2.36 3.24
C ALA A 451 12.45 -3.02 4.32
N PRO A 452 11.96 -4.03 5.07
CA PRO A 452 12.74 -4.69 6.11
C PRO A 452 14.07 -5.24 5.59
N ALA A 453 15.14 -5.05 6.36
CA ALA A 453 16.47 -5.53 6.00
C ALA A 453 16.68 -7.03 6.30
N ASP A 454 15.87 -7.57 7.18
CA ASP A 454 15.96 -8.95 7.68
C ASP A 454 14.97 -9.92 7.02
N GLU A 455 14.19 -9.42 6.06
CA GLU A 455 13.23 -10.19 5.27
C GLU A 455 13.53 -10.03 3.77
N SER A 456 13.07 -10.97 2.95
CA SER A 456 13.17 -10.85 1.50
C SER A 456 11.82 -10.53 0.92
N HIS A 457 11.74 -9.49 0.11
CA HIS A 457 10.52 -9.01 -0.53
C HIS A 457 10.78 -8.56 -1.96
N LEU A 458 9.95 -8.96 -2.89
CA LEU A 458 9.88 -8.33 -4.21
C LEU A 458 9.01 -7.09 -4.05
N VAL A 459 9.63 -5.92 -4.11
CA VAL A 459 9.00 -4.63 -3.83
C VAL A 459 8.44 -3.96 -5.09
N GLY A 460 8.84 -4.41 -6.26
CA GLY A 460 8.32 -3.91 -7.53
C GLY A 460 8.73 -4.75 -8.73
N SER A 461 7.85 -4.82 -9.71
CA SER A 461 8.07 -5.46 -11.01
C SER A 461 7.37 -4.67 -12.10
N SER A 462 7.93 -4.64 -13.30
CA SER A 462 7.29 -4.03 -14.47
C SER A 462 6.28 -4.98 -15.16
N SER A 463 6.19 -6.24 -14.71
CA SER A 463 5.21 -7.22 -15.17
C SER A 463 4.40 -7.77 -13.99
N VAL A 464 3.27 -8.40 -14.23
CA VAL A 464 2.53 -9.10 -13.18
C VAL A 464 3.31 -10.34 -12.74
N VAL A 465 3.56 -10.45 -11.44
CA VAL A 465 4.20 -11.63 -10.83
C VAL A 465 3.13 -12.68 -10.58
N THR A 466 3.14 -13.73 -11.39
CA THR A 466 2.11 -14.77 -11.36
C THR A 466 2.34 -15.84 -10.29
N LYS A 467 3.58 -15.96 -9.83
CA LYS A 467 3.96 -16.88 -8.75
C LYS A 467 5.20 -16.34 -8.04
N ILE A 468 5.26 -16.47 -6.74
CA ILE A 468 6.45 -16.16 -5.97
C ILE A 468 6.58 -17.10 -4.76
N SER A 469 7.81 -17.41 -4.38
CA SER A 469 8.13 -18.20 -3.20
C SER A 469 9.40 -17.68 -2.56
N TYR A 470 9.34 -17.47 -1.27
CA TYR A 470 10.46 -17.09 -0.43
C TYR A 470 10.91 -18.30 0.39
N ALA A 471 12.18 -18.62 0.29
CA ALA A 471 12.80 -19.67 1.08
C ALA A 471 14.13 -19.16 1.65
N ARG A 472 14.69 -19.88 2.62
CA ARG A 472 15.98 -19.50 3.21
C ARG A 472 17.08 -19.46 2.15
N GLY A 473 17.61 -18.26 1.91
CA GLY A 473 18.65 -18.03 0.90
C GLY A 473 18.18 -18.28 -0.53
N SER A 474 16.87 -18.20 -0.79
CA SER A 474 16.33 -18.33 -2.13
C SER A 474 15.02 -17.56 -2.29
N VAL A 475 14.90 -16.89 -3.43
CA VAL A 475 13.64 -16.32 -3.93
C VAL A 475 13.43 -16.86 -5.33
N THR A 476 12.25 -17.42 -5.59
CA THR A 476 11.86 -17.87 -6.93
C THR A 476 10.54 -17.22 -7.29
N TYR A 477 10.43 -16.71 -8.51
CA TYR A 477 9.18 -16.12 -8.98
C TYR A 477 9.02 -16.28 -10.49
N SER A 478 7.77 -16.09 -10.92
CA SER A 478 7.42 -16.09 -12.34
C SER A 478 6.63 -14.84 -12.68
N THR A 479 6.89 -14.27 -13.86
CA THR A 479 6.19 -13.10 -14.39
C THR A 479 5.27 -13.50 -15.56
N PHE A 480 4.25 -12.68 -15.82
CA PHE A 480 3.37 -12.86 -16.99
C PHE A 480 4.14 -12.61 -18.29
N ASP A 481 4.92 -11.54 -18.36
CA ASP A 481 5.74 -11.25 -19.52
C ASP A 481 7.11 -11.96 -19.42
N PRO A 482 7.70 -12.35 -20.55
CA PRO A 482 9.04 -12.91 -20.56
C PRO A 482 10.13 -11.86 -20.31
N SER A 483 9.80 -10.58 -20.41
CA SER A 483 10.68 -9.45 -20.13
C SER A 483 10.13 -8.61 -18.98
N SER A 484 10.97 -8.34 -17.99
CA SER A 484 10.64 -7.48 -16.86
C SER A 484 11.90 -6.87 -16.24
N VAL A 485 11.64 -5.79 -15.47
CA VAL A 485 12.62 -5.22 -14.54
C VAL A 485 12.01 -5.29 -13.16
N ASP A 486 12.69 -6.03 -12.28
CA ASP A 486 12.21 -6.37 -10.96
C ASP A 486 13.13 -5.82 -9.88
N VAL A 487 12.58 -5.41 -8.76
CA VAL A 487 13.31 -4.85 -7.62
C VAL A 487 12.97 -5.65 -6.37
N LEU A 488 14.02 -6.14 -5.71
CA LEU A 488 13.90 -6.92 -4.49
C LEU A 488 14.72 -6.27 -3.36
N ARG A 489 14.18 -6.27 -2.16
CA ARG A 489 14.94 -6.23 -0.93
C ARG A 489 15.23 -7.66 -0.53
N ILE A 490 16.49 -8.04 -0.30
CA ILE A 490 16.88 -9.41 0.05
C ILE A 490 17.64 -9.44 1.36
N ASN A 491 17.48 -10.52 2.13
CA ASN A 491 18.12 -10.70 3.42
C ASN A 491 19.34 -11.64 3.37
N PHE A 492 19.84 -11.91 2.17
CA PHE A 492 21.00 -12.75 1.91
C PHE A 492 21.80 -12.22 0.71
N HIS A 493 23.06 -12.61 0.60
CA HIS A 493 23.87 -12.32 -0.58
C HIS A 493 23.74 -13.46 -1.59
N PRO A 494 23.19 -13.24 -2.79
CA PRO A 494 23.01 -14.30 -3.77
C PRO A 494 24.33 -14.73 -4.40
N ASP A 495 24.56 -16.04 -4.50
CA ASP A 495 25.68 -16.62 -5.27
C ASP A 495 25.29 -16.79 -6.74
N SER A 496 24.01 -16.85 -7.05
CA SER A 496 23.50 -16.95 -8.41
C SER A 496 22.14 -16.27 -8.59
N VAL A 497 21.99 -15.66 -9.76
CA VAL A 497 20.70 -15.16 -10.28
C VAL A 497 20.53 -15.77 -11.66
N SER A 498 19.38 -16.38 -11.93
CA SER A 498 19.10 -17.05 -13.21
C SER A 498 17.70 -16.76 -13.72
N ALA A 499 17.52 -16.78 -15.04
CA ALA A 499 16.27 -16.66 -15.74
C ALA A 499 16.08 -17.87 -16.66
N GLY A 500 15.02 -18.68 -16.46
CA GLY A 500 14.77 -19.90 -17.21
C GLY A 500 15.91 -20.93 -17.10
N GLY A 501 16.63 -20.95 -16.00
CA GLY A 501 17.80 -21.80 -15.79
C GLY A 501 19.11 -21.25 -16.39
N HIS A 502 19.09 -20.14 -17.10
CA HIS A 502 20.30 -19.47 -17.59
C HIS A 502 20.81 -18.47 -16.55
N SER A 503 22.11 -18.55 -16.24
CA SER A 503 22.74 -17.61 -15.30
C SER A 503 22.74 -16.20 -15.87
N LEU A 504 22.26 -15.24 -15.08
CA LEU A 504 22.36 -13.81 -15.37
C LEU A 504 23.69 -13.26 -14.88
N SER A 505 24.26 -12.33 -15.63
CA SER A 505 25.51 -11.64 -15.24
C SER A 505 25.24 -10.46 -14.32
N GLN A 506 26.08 -10.27 -13.31
CA GLN A 506 26.10 -9.02 -12.57
C GLN A 506 26.58 -7.88 -13.47
N ARG A 507 25.91 -6.74 -13.41
CA ARG A 507 26.13 -5.60 -14.28
C ARG A 507 26.29 -4.31 -13.47
N ALA A 508 26.82 -3.27 -14.13
CA ALA A 508 26.85 -1.93 -13.55
C ALA A 508 25.50 -1.22 -13.63
N ASP A 509 24.68 -1.56 -14.64
CA ASP A 509 23.33 -1.06 -14.87
C ASP A 509 22.46 -2.14 -15.53
N LEU A 510 21.19 -1.82 -15.77
CA LEU A 510 20.23 -2.71 -16.42
C LEU A 510 19.91 -2.30 -17.87
N ALA A 511 20.87 -1.74 -18.61
CA ALA A 511 20.70 -1.48 -20.03
C ALA A 511 20.50 -2.79 -20.84
N GLU A 512 21.05 -3.89 -20.36
CA GLU A 512 20.91 -5.24 -20.90
C GLU A 512 20.45 -6.23 -19.82
N GLU A 513 20.01 -7.42 -20.24
CA GLU A 513 19.67 -8.53 -19.34
C GLU A 513 20.81 -8.81 -18.33
N GLY A 514 20.44 -8.96 -17.07
CA GLY A 514 21.38 -9.17 -15.97
C GLY A 514 20.83 -8.69 -14.65
N TYR A 515 21.69 -8.53 -13.67
CA TYR A 515 21.28 -7.99 -12.38
C TYR A 515 22.30 -6.99 -11.82
N VAL A 516 21.80 -6.06 -10.98
CA VAL A 516 22.59 -5.11 -10.20
C VAL A 516 22.32 -5.37 -8.73
N LEU A 517 23.37 -5.54 -7.93
CA LEU A 517 23.28 -5.71 -6.48
C LEU A 517 23.88 -4.50 -5.77
N ASP A 518 23.09 -3.79 -5.00
CA ASP A 518 23.54 -2.84 -3.99
C ASP A 518 23.82 -3.61 -2.70
N GLU A 519 25.09 -3.92 -2.47
CA GLU A 519 25.53 -4.71 -1.31
C GLU A 519 25.36 -3.97 0.03
N VAL A 520 25.30 -2.64 0.02
CA VAL A 520 25.14 -1.84 1.24
C VAL A 520 23.71 -1.97 1.78
N ASN A 521 22.75 -1.89 0.87
CA ASN A 521 21.34 -1.94 1.20
C ASN A 521 20.68 -3.30 0.92
N ASN A 522 21.43 -4.27 0.40
CA ASN A 522 20.91 -5.57 -0.04
C ASN A 522 19.70 -5.43 -1.00
N ILE A 523 19.85 -4.53 -1.97
CA ILE A 523 18.82 -4.31 -3.00
C ILE A 523 19.32 -4.97 -4.29
N LEU A 524 18.53 -5.92 -4.76
CA LEU A 524 18.76 -6.60 -6.02
C LEU A 524 17.77 -6.07 -7.07
N ARG A 525 18.31 -5.64 -8.21
CA ARG A 525 17.52 -5.31 -9.39
C ARG A 525 17.84 -6.31 -10.48
N VAL A 526 16.83 -6.92 -11.07
CA VAL A 526 16.95 -7.95 -12.10
C VAL A 526 16.25 -7.47 -13.34
N ARG A 527 16.93 -7.54 -14.49
CA ARG A 527 16.31 -7.46 -15.81
C ARG A 527 16.43 -8.80 -16.50
N HIS A 528 15.32 -9.33 -16.95
CA HIS A 528 15.25 -10.51 -17.80
C HIS A 528 14.43 -10.20 -19.06
N ASP A 529 14.83 -10.77 -20.20
CA ASP A 529 14.23 -10.41 -21.49
C ASP A 529 13.62 -11.62 -22.23
N GLN A 530 13.87 -12.84 -21.79
CA GLN A 530 13.51 -14.05 -22.56
C GLN A 530 12.87 -15.17 -21.72
N SER A 531 12.72 -15.00 -20.42
CA SER A 531 12.18 -16.03 -19.56
C SER A 531 11.26 -15.44 -18.50
N ARG A 532 10.22 -16.17 -18.20
CA ARG A 532 9.27 -15.82 -17.14
C ARG A 532 9.69 -16.29 -15.75
N GLU A 533 10.62 -17.24 -15.66
CA GLU A 533 11.00 -17.87 -14.39
C GLU A 533 12.34 -17.34 -13.90
N ILE A 534 12.36 -16.79 -12.71
CA ILE A 534 13.55 -16.22 -12.09
C ILE A 534 13.86 -16.98 -10.81
N THR A 535 15.14 -17.28 -10.63
CA THR A 535 15.66 -17.90 -9.41
C THR A 535 16.86 -17.11 -8.91
N ILE A 536 16.80 -16.72 -7.64
CA ILE A 536 17.84 -16.01 -6.89
C ILE A 536 18.19 -16.92 -5.72
N GLN A 537 19.45 -17.33 -5.58
CA GLN A 537 19.79 -18.29 -4.54
C GLN A 537 21.25 -18.17 -4.06
N VAL A 538 21.44 -18.64 -2.84
CA VAL A 538 22.75 -18.92 -2.24
C VAL A 538 23.17 -20.34 -2.59
N ASP A 539 24.47 -20.56 -2.85
CA ASP A 539 25.00 -21.92 -2.96
C ASP A 539 24.72 -22.67 -1.64
N PRO A 540 24.07 -23.85 -1.68
CA PRO A 540 23.80 -24.64 -0.49
C PRO A 540 25.04 -24.89 0.39
N ASN A 541 26.22 -24.95 -0.19
CA ASN A 541 27.48 -25.14 0.54
C ASN A 541 27.98 -23.83 1.22
N SER A 542 27.61 -22.66 0.70
CA SER A 542 27.92 -21.36 1.31
C SER A 542 26.83 -20.92 2.29
N ALA A 543 25.62 -21.40 2.13
CA ALA A 543 24.48 -21.10 2.99
C ALA A 543 24.74 -21.39 4.48
N ALA A 544 25.52 -22.42 4.77
CA ALA A 544 25.94 -22.78 6.14
C ALA A 544 26.85 -21.74 6.79
N LYS A 545 27.46 -20.83 6.01
CA LYS A 545 28.41 -19.81 6.48
C LYS A 545 27.78 -18.42 6.60
N GLN A 546 26.65 -18.19 5.93
CA GLN A 546 25.95 -16.90 6.00
C GLN A 546 24.99 -16.90 7.19
N THR A 547 25.00 -15.81 7.94
CA THR A 547 23.97 -15.53 8.94
C THR A 547 22.73 -15.08 8.18
N MET A 548 21.95 -16.02 7.68
CA MET A 548 20.73 -15.70 6.95
C MET A 548 19.58 -15.59 7.95
N ALA A 549 18.81 -14.52 7.80
CA ALA A 549 17.50 -14.47 8.40
C ALA A 549 16.60 -15.56 7.75
N GLU A 550 15.61 -16.03 8.47
CA GLU A 550 14.70 -17.03 7.93
C GLU A 550 13.82 -16.43 6.82
N PRO A 551 13.32 -17.26 5.88
CA PRO A 551 12.27 -16.82 4.98
C PRO A 551 11.06 -16.34 5.77
N VAL A 552 10.17 -15.58 5.14
CA VAL A 552 8.99 -14.97 5.78
C VAL A 552 8.49 -15.83 6.93
N PRO A 553 8.68 -15.39 8.19
CA PRO A 553 8.23 -16.19 9.32
C PRO A 553 6.71 -16.21 9.37
N SER A 554 6.13 -17.27 9.91
CA SER A 554 4.74 -17.21 10.38
C SER A 554 4.68 -16.19 11.52
N ILE A 555 3.81 -15.21 11.41
CA ILE A 555 3.61 -14.19 12.44
C ILE A 555 2.26 -14.41 13.08
N VAL A 556 2.25 -14.54 14.40
CA VAL A 556 1.02 -14.54 15.19
C VAL A 556 0.83 -13.16 15.78
N ASN A 557 -0.23 -12.52 15.37
CA ASN A 557 -0.82 -11.37 16.05
C ASN A 557 -2.10 -11.81 16.78
N PHE A 558 -2.61 -10.96 17.64
CA PHE A 558 -3.79 -11.25 18.46
C PHE A 558 -4.99 -10.39 18.09
N ASP A 559 -5.03 -9.91 16.85
CA ASP A 559 -6.04 -9.00 16.33
C ASP A 559 -7.37 -9.68 15.97
N ASN A 560 -7.52 -10.96 16.26
CA ASN A 560 -8.77 -11.66 16.00
C ASN A 560 -9.91 -11.06 16.83
N PRO A 561 -10.97 -10.49 16.23
CA PRO A 561 -12.08 -9.82 16.91
C PRO A 561 -12.96 -10.74 17.73
N HIS A 562 -12.94 -12.04 17.45
CA HIS A 562 -13.67 -13.04 18.26
C HIS A 562 -13.08 -13.19 19.66
N VAL A 563 -11.90 -12.62 19.89
CA VAL A 563 -11.29 -12.52 21.20
C VAL A 563 -11.60 -11.15 21.75
N GLY A 564 -12.75 -11.02 22.37
CA GLY A 564 -13.19 -9.77 23.01
C GLY A 564 -12.20 -9.22 24.05
N ALA A 565 -12.40 -7.98 24.51
CA ALA A 565 -11.54 -7.32 25.47
C ALA A 565 -11.29 -8.21 26.70
N ARG A 566 -10.03 -8.57 26.96
CA ARG A 566 -9.56 -9.42 28.04
C ARG A 566 -10.17 -10.82 28.04
N VAL A 567 -9.81 -11.63 27.06
CA VAL A 567 -10.25 -13.02 26.96
C VAL A 567 -9.06 -13.95 27.19
N LEU A 568 -9.31 -15.00 28.00
CA LEU A 568 -8.32 -16.07 28.14
C LEU A 568 -8.07 -16.75 26.81
N LEU A 569 -6.81 -16.76 26.38
CA LEU A 569 -6.37 -17.51 25.22
C LEU A 569 -6.16 -18.96 25.62
N ARG A 570 -7.03 -19.84 25.14
CA ARG A 570 -7.04 -21.26 25.48
C ARG A 570 -6.86 -22.13 24.25
N GLY A 571 -6.15 -23.25 24.45
CA GLY A 571 -5.96 -24.23 23.39
C GLY A 571 -5.14 -23.68 22.23
N GLN A 572 -5.54 -24.01 21.01
CA GLN A 572 -4.74 -23.76 19.82
C GLN A 572 -5.08 -22.43 19.15
N TYR A 573 -4.07 -21.57 18.96
CA TYR A 573 -4.17 -20.36 18.15
C TYR A 573 -2.78 -19.96 17.62
N PRO A 574 -2.56 -19.81 16.31
CA PRO A 574 -3.46 -20.30 15.25
C PRO A 574 -3.70 -21.81 15.34
N SER A 575 -4.86 -22.26 14.86
CA SER A 575 -5.23 -23.68 14.91
C SER A 575 -4.21 -24.54 14.18
N GLY A 576 -3.76 -25.60 14.84
CA GLY A 576 -2.75 -26.52 14.31
C GLY A 576 -1.29 -26.06 14.48
N GLU A 577 -1.04 -24.88 15.06
CA GLU A 577 0.32 -24.30 15.15
C GLU A 577 0.83 -24.18 16.59
N ILE A 578 0.16 -23.42 17.44
CA ILE A 578 0.58 -23.11 18.81
C ILE A 578 -0.53 -23.52 19.80
N ASP A 579 -0.16 -24.21 20.83
CA ASP A 579 -1.02 -24.50 21.99
C ASP A 579 -0.62 -23.57 23.16
N TRP A 580 -1.55 -22.74 23.59
CA TRP A 580 -1.41 -21.76 24.65
C TRP A 580 -1.76 -22.30 26.05
N GLY A 581 -2.19 -23.57 26.12
CA GLY A 581 -2.69 -24.17 27.35
C GLY A 581 -4.05 -23.64 27.77
N GLU A 582 -4.37 -23.75 29.08
CA GLU A 582 -5.74 -23.50 29.55
C GLU A 582 -5.90 -22.20 30.38
N LYS A 583 -4.81 -21.62 30.92
CA LYS A 583 -4.95 -20.60 31.96
C LYS A 583 -3.89 -19.50 32.02
N ASP A 584 -2.78 -19.64 31.33
CA ASP A 584 -1.61 -18.77 31.55
C ASP A 584 -1.66 -17.50 30.72
N TRP A 585 -2.37 -17.50 29.60
CA TRP A 585 -2.36 -16.42 28.65
C TRP A 585 -3.72 -15.71 28.49
N MET A 586 -3.66 -14.41 28.28
CA MET A 586 -4.82 -13.56 28.05
C MET A 586 -4.54 -12.59 26.91
N VAL A 587 -5.53 -12.37 26.09
CA VAL A 587 -5.50 -11.31 25.06
C VAL A 587 -6.03 -10.03 25.67
N TYR A 588 -5.31 -8.94 25.44
CA TYR A 588 -5.62 -7.60 25.93
C TYR A 588 -5.97 -6.69 24.76
N PRO A 589 -6.92 -5.77 24.93
CA PRO A 589 -7.25 -4.78 23.91
C PRO A 589 -6.07 -3.83 23.67
N PRO A 590 -6.08 -3.12 22.53
CA PRO A 590 -5.10 -2.09 22.22
C PRO A 590 -4.91 -1.11 23.37
N HIS A 591 -3.67 -0.81 23.68
CA HIS A 591 -3.33 0.11 24.77
C HIS A 591 -1.94 0.75 24.53
N ASN A 592 -1.86 2.07 24.61
CA ASN A 592 -0.61 2.83 24.42
C ASN A 592 0.14 2.46 23.13
N LEU A 593 1.37 1.97 23.25
CA LEU A 593 2.22 1.59 22.12
C LEU A 593 1.81 0.27 21.44
N MET A 594 0.92 -0.53 22.05
CA MET A 594 0.33 -1.72 21.42
C MET A 594 -0.97 -1.30 20.75
N SER A 595 -0.92 -1.04 19.46
CA SER A 595 -2.04 -0.57 18.66
C SER A 595 -3.06 -1.65 18.32
N SER A 596 -2.62 -2.89 18.39
CA SER A 596 -3.35 -4.11 18.14
C SER A 596 -3.68 -4.82 19.46
N PHE A 597 -4.50 -5.85 19.39
CA PHE A 597 -4.62 -6.76 20.52
C PHE A 597 -3.28 -7.40 20.81
N SER A 598 -2.97 -7.56 22.08
CA SER A 598 -1.70 -8.06 22.53
C SER A 598 -1.88 -9.20 23.53
N LEU A 599 -0.90 -10.10 23.56
CA LEU A 599 -0.84 -11.18 24.52
C LEU A 599 -0.25 -10.66 25.83
N GLY A 600 -0.76 -11.13 26.94
CA GLY A 600 -0.18 -10.99 28.27
C GLY A 600 -0.51 -12.19 29.10
N THR A 601 -0.05 -12.23 30.33
CA THR A 601 -0.44 -13.32 31.23
C THR A 601 -1.81 -13.08 31.84
N ALA A 602 -2.49 -14.16 32.22
CA ALA A 602 -3.83 -14.11 32.79
C ALA A 602 -3.87 -13.44 34.18
N THR A 603 -2.75 -13.40 34.86
CA THR A 603 -2.62 -12.77 36.17
C THR A 603 -1.48 -11.75 36.21
N SER A 604 -1.67 -10.65 36.92
CA SER A 604 -0.66 -9.60 37.10
C SER A 604 0.55 -10.05 37.92
N GLU A 605 0.42 -11.14 38.65
CA GLU A 605 1.46 -11.70 39.52
C GLU A 605 2.26 -12.82 38.84
N ALA A 606 1.97 -13.12 37.59
CA ALA A 606 2.66 -14.17 36.89
C ALA A 606 4.15 -13.83 36.72
N THR A 607 5.00 -14.80 37.05
CA THR A 607 6.46 -14.71 36.85
C THR A 607 6.97 -15.66 35.78
N ALA A 608 6.12 -16.59 35.30
CA ALA A 608 6.43 -17.51 34.22
C ALA A 608 5.16 -17.88 33.45
N ALA A 609 5.32 -18.12 32.15
CA ALA A 609 4.29 -18.65 31.26
C ALA A 609 4.97 -19.46 30.13
N GLU A 610 4.25 -20.38 29.51
CA GLU A 610 4.79 -21.26 28.45
C GLU A 610 3.84 -21.28 27.26
N LEU A 611 4.40 -21.28 26.04
CA LEU A 611 3.70 -21.66 24.83
C LEU A 611 4.29 -22.98 24.28
N ARG A 612 3.49 -23.73 23.54
CA ARG A 612 3.91 -24.99 22.90
C ARG A 612 3.62 -24.97 21.42
N PHE A 613 4.63 -25.27 20.63
CA PHE A 613 4.45 -25.53 19.21
C PHE A 613 3.97 -26.97 19.03
N LEU A 614 2.87 -27.19 18.32
CA LEU A 614 2.36 -28.52 18.00
C LEU A 614 3.33 -29.31 17.12
N THR A 615 4.03 -28.60 16.25
CA THR A 615 5.19 -29.08 15.53
C THR A 615 6.38 -28.22 15.94
N PRO A 616 7.53 -28.76 16.33
CA PRO A 616 8.65 -27.96 16.77
C PRO A 616 9.01 -26.83 15.81
N ARG A 617 9.12 -25.61 16.31
CA ARG A 617 9.42 -24.38 15.58
C ARG A 617 10.56 -23.63 16.26
N SER A 618 11.21 -22.73 15.50
CA SER A 618 12.14 -21.77 16.06
C SER A 618 11.42 -20.44 16.28
N LEU A 619 11.31 -19.98 17.50
CA LEU A 619 10.85 -18.62 17.78
C LEU A 619 11.96 -17.66 17.36
N ILE A 620 11.68 -16.77 16.43
CA ILE A 620 12.65 -15.88 15.79
C ILE A 620 12.68 -14.54 16.52
N ARG A 621 11.50 -13.92 16.64
CA ARG A 621 11.35 -12.58 17.22
C ARG A 621 9.95 -12.41 17.80
N LEU A 622 9.81 -11.40 18.64
CA LEU A 622 8.50 -10.90 19.11
C LEU A 622 8.64 -9.45 19.54
N ASP A 623 7.54 -8.74 19.53
CA ASP A 623 7.46 -7.39 20.06
C ASP A 623 7.04 -7.45 21.52
N VAL A 624 7.74 -6.72 22.37
CA VAL A 624 7.48 -6.69 23.82
C VAL A 624 7.33 -5.25 24.29
N TYR A 625 6.20 -4.96 24.89
CA TYR A 625 5.93 -3.68 25.54
C TYR A 625 6.07 -3.80 27.05
N ASN A 626 6.90 -2.95 27.63
CA ASN A 626 7.03 -2.76 29.05
C ASN A 626 6.27 -1.49 29.48
N PRO A 627 5.04 -1.58 30.01
CA PRO A 627 4.26 -0.41 30.41
C PRO A 627 4.71 0.21 31.75
N THR A 628 5.65 -0.41 32.45
CA THR A 628 6.10 0.06 33.76
C THR A 628 7.08 1.22 33.65
N ASP A 629 7.31 1.90 34.76
CA ASP A 629 8.27 3.00 34.92
C ASP A 629 9.69 2.55 35.25
N LYS A 630 9.95 1.23 35.30
CA LYS A 630 11.24 0.61 35.56
C LYS A 630 11.67 -0.35 34.44
N GLU A 631 12.98 -0.60 34.39
CA GLU A 631 13.51 -1.66 33.53
C GLU A 631 12.99 -3.02 33.99
N VAL A 632 12.56 -3.86 33.07
CA VAL A 632 12.11 -5.23 33.31
C VAL A 632 13.00 -6.19 32.55
N VAL A 633 13.43 -7.25 33.23
CA VAL A 633 14.23 -8.31 32.61
C VAL A 633 13.33 -9.45 32.22
N LEU A 634 13.35 -9.78 30.91
CA LEU A 634 12.65 -10.94 30.31
C LEU A 634 13.67 -12.00 29.92
N THR A 635 13.48 -13.23 30.40
CA THR A 635 14.28 -14.39 29.99
C THR A 635 13.42 -15.34 29.19
N LEU A 636 13.89 -15.72 28.01
CA LEU A 636 13.29 -16.77 27.19
C LEU A 636 14.12 -18.05 27.29
N ARG A 637 13.44 -19.18 27.50
CA ARG A 637 14.04 -20.51 27.58
C ARG A 637 13.34 -21.50 26.64
N ALA A 638 14.11 -22.33 26.00
CA ALA A 638 13.61 -23.46 25.25
C ALA A 638 14.52 -24.69 25.48
N PRO A 639 13.99 -25.91 25.40
CA PRO A 639 14.80 -27.12 25.55
C PRO A 639 16.01 -27.12 24.62
N GLU A 640 17.18 -27.51 25.16
CA GLU A 640 18.44 -27.64 24.42
C GLU A 640 18.98 -26.34 23.80
N MET A 641 18.41 -25.17 24.17
CA MET A 641 18.85 -23.87 23.71
C MET A 641 19.47 -23.05 24.82
N ARG A 642 20.41 -22.17 24.43
CA ARG A 642 20.90 -21.16 25.34
C ARG A 642 19.75 -20.20 25.67
N GLU A 643 19.55 -19.92 26.95
CA GLU A 643 18.64 -18.87 27.38
C GLU A 643 19.03 -17.51 26.79
N VAL A 644 18.03 -16.70 26.51
CA VAL A 644 18.22 -15.32 26.01
C VAL A 644 17.58 -14.37 26.99
N VAL A 645 18.35 -13.36 27.41
CA VAL A 645 17.94 -12.36 28.40
C VAL A 645 17.82 -11.00 27.73
N PHE A 646 16.70 -10.33 27.93
CA PHE A 646 16.41 -9.01 27.40
C PHE A 646 16.15 -8.01 28.52
N HIS A 647 16.76 -6.83 28.41
CA HIS A 647 16.53 -5.70 29.28
C HIS A 647 15.55 -4.74 28.62
N LEU A 648 14.33 -4.71 29.10
CA LEU A 648 13.22 -3.96 28.51
C LEU A 648 13.12 -2.58 29.15
N LYS A 649 13.28 -1.55 28.33
CA LYS A 649 13.25 -0.15 28.78
C LYS A 649 11.88 0.22 29.36
N PRO A 650 11.84 1.10 30.38
CA PRO A 650 10.59 1.64 30.93
C PRO A 650 9.73 2.31 29.85
N GLY A 651 8.43 2.03 29.86
CA GLY A 651 7.46 2.64 28.94
C GLY A 651 7.71 2.35 27.46
N GLY A 652 8.60 1.39 27.13
CA GLY A 652 9.09 1.15 25.78
C GLY A 652 8.51 -0.09 25.10
N LEU A 653 8.28 0.00 23.79
CA LEU A 653 8.06 -1.14 22.90
C LEU A 653 9.40 -1.51 22.27
N GLN A 654 9.76 -2.78 22.32
CA GLN A 654 11.01 -3.29 21.79
C GLN A 654 10.77 -4.57 21.00
N ARG A 655 11.36 -4.67 19.81
CA ARG A 655 11.46 -5.92 19.09
C ARG A 655 12.66 -6.69 19.60
N ILE A 656 12.43 -7.85 20.15
CA ILE A 656 13.49 -8.76 20.60
C ILE A 656 13.66 -9.92 19.64
N ARG A 657 14.91 -10.37 19.44
CA ARG A 657 15.27 -11.47 18.58
C ARG A 657 15.97 -12.53 19.41
N THR A 658 15.51 -13.78 19.29
CA THR A 658 16.07 -14.88 20.07
C THR A 658 17.46 -15.29 19.60
N GLY A 659 17.72 -15.15 18.30
CA GLY A 659 18.92 -15.68 17.66
C GLY A 659 18.97 -17.22 17.63
N TRP A 660 17.88 -17.89 18.00
CA TRP A 660 17.82 -19.33 18.03
C TRP A 660 17.79 -19.90 16.61
N LYS A 661 18.61 -20.92 16.39
CA LYS A 661 18.74 -21.60 15.09
C LYS A 661 18.14 -23.00 15.10
N VAL A 662 17.68 -23.47 16.25
CA VAL A 662 17.16 -24.83 16.49
C VAL A 662 15.69 -24.74 16.85
N ARG A 663 14.94 -25.80 16.56
CA ARG A 663 13.52 -25.89 16.87
C ARG A 663 13.28 -26.31 18.30
N ALA A 664 12.24 -25.76 18.88
CA ALA A 664 11.73 -26.19 20.17
C ALA A 664 10.26 -26.57 20.05
N SER A 665 9.85 -27.53 20.88
CA SER A 665 8.45 -27.86 21.07
C SER A 665 7.77 -26.91 22.06
N LYS A 666 8.54 -26.13 22.84
CA LYS A 666 8.01 -25.19 23.80
C LYS A 666 8.98 -24.05 24.07
N VAL A 667 8.42 -22.90 24.48
CA VAL A 667 9.17 -21.71 24.91
C VAL A 667 8.59 -21.24 26.22
N ALA A 668 9.45 -21.09 27.23
CA ALA A 668 9.10 -20.50 28.51
C ALA A 668 9.51 -19.01 28.54
N PHE A 669 8.64 -18.20 29.10
CA PHE A 669 8.81 -16.78 29.34
C PHE A 669 8.92 -16.57 30.86
N GLU A 670 9.99 -15.98 31.31
CA GLU A 670 10.25 -15.77 32.74
C GLU A 670 10.65 -14.32 33.03
N SER A 671 10.01 -13.69 34.01
CA SER A 671 10.34 -12.35 34.52
C SER A 671 9.70 -12.13 35.84
N SER A 672 10.33 -11.35 36.71
CA SER A 672 9.71 -10.92 38.00
C SER A 672 8.43 -10.12 37.80
N ASP A 673 8.28 -9.49 36.64
CA ASP A 673 7.15 -8.62 36.28
C ASP A 673 6.46 -9.08 35.00
N LEU A 674 6.47 -10.37 34.72
CA LEU A 674 5.89 -10.93 33.49
C LEU A 674 4.42 -10.50 33.30
N GLY A 675 3.68 -10.43 34.40
CA GLY A 675 2.28 -10.02 34.39
C GLY A 675 2.02 -8.62 33.87
N SER A 676 3.03 -7.75 33.90
CA SER A 676 2.93 -6.40 33.37
C SER A 676 3.24 -6.32 31.87
N LEU A 677 4.02 -7.25 31.34
CA LEU A 677 4.47 -7.22 29.94
C LEU A 677 3.33 -7.52 28.97
N ARG A 678 3.45 -6.97 27.77
CA ARG A 678 2.58 -7.29 26.64
C ARG A 678 3.43 -7.72 25.46
N PHE A 679 2.94 -8.73 24.75
CA PHE A 679 3.63 -9.39 23.65
C PHE A 679 2.77 -9.33 22.39
N ASP A 680 3.40 -9.17 21.25
CA ASP A 680 2.72 -9.18 19.94
C ASP A 680 3.69 -9.63 18.85
N ASN A 681 3.15 -9.88 17.64
CA ASN A 681 3.91 -10.18 16.43
C ASN A 681 4.95 -11.29 16.64
N LEU A 682 4.54 -12.40 17.31
CA LEU A 682 5.39 -13.55 17.50
C LEU A 682 5.72 -14.17 16.15
N ALA A 683 6.96 -14.03 15.70
CA ALA A 683 7.45 -14.60 14.47
C ALA A 683 8.21 -15.90 14.75
N TYR A 684 7.80 -16.97 14.08
CA TYR A 684 8.44 -18.29 14.19
C TYR A 684 8.62 -18.93 12.80
N SER A 685 9.53 -19.91 12.71
CA SER A 685 9.78 -20.57 11.44
C SER A 685 8.54 -21.29 10.93
N SER A 686 8.08 -20.95 9.73
CA SER A 686 6.95 -21.60 9.05
C SER A 686 7.33 -22.94 8.43
N TYR A 687 8.62 -23.23 8.28
CA TYR A 687 9.10 -24.42 7.60
C TYR A 687 9.57 -25.50 8.58
N LEU A 688 9.12 -26.71 8.32
CA LEU A 688 9.78 -27.91 8.80
C LEU A 688 11.11 -28.02 8.05
N TRP A 689 12.22 -27.82 8.75
CA TRP A 689 13.53 -28.14 8.20
C TRP A 689 13.53 -29.64 7.85
N THR A 690 13.23 -29.98 6.59
CA THR A 690 13.56 -31.31 6.10
C THR A 690 15.07 -31.38 6.04
N LYS A 691 15.64 -32.46 6.57
CA LYS A 691 17.05 -32.82 6.44
C LYS A 691 17.50 -32.57 5.00
N LEU A 692 18.27 -31.52 4.77
CA LEU A 692 19.07 -31.41 3.58
C LEU A 692 20.23 -32.42 3.78
N ASN A 693 20.14 -33.56 3.11
CA ASN A 693 21.20 -34.54 2.96
C ASN A 693 21.88 -35.07 4.24
N GLY A 694 21.12 -35.72 5.13
CA GLY A 694 21.69 -36.69 6.07
C GLY A 694 22.61 -36.17 7.18
N SER A 695 22.86 -34.88 7.30
CA SER A 695 23.64 -34.31 8.38
C SER A 695 22.71 -33.53 9.33
N GLU A 696 22.66 -33.95 10.56
CA GLU A 696 22.11 -33.16 11.67
C GLU A 696 22.91 -31.87 11.79
N LEU A 697 22.24 -30.72 11.71
CA LEU A 697 22.74 -29.46 12.21
C LEU A 697 22.01 -29.12 13.49
#